data_ced1a140681e938514e609d69f06ed3b
#
_entry.id   ced1a140681e938514e609d69f06ed3b
#
_cell.length_a   1.000
_cell.length_b   1.000
_cell.length_c   1.000
_cell.angle_alpha   90.00
_cell.angle_beta   90.00
_cell.angle_gamma   90.00
#
_symmetry.space_group_name_H-M   'P 1'
#
loop_
_entity.id
_entity.type
_entity.pdbx_description
1 polymer ?
#
loop_
_entity_poly.entity_id
_entity_poly.type
_entity_poly.pdbx_seq_one_letter_code
_entity_poly.pdbx_strand_id
1 'polypeptide(L)'
;MLAKVLRKGSNVLFKSNNTKTLRMFGACNINSLHKFGEEIESKVMNMMQTQISKPTLRPTKEREAYSDAHDKTPHCNGCHKCGSWERDIPLMTIQEAVREANRCLKCNDAPCQKGCSTSIDIKTFIYCIQNKNWYGAAKCILSDNPLGLTCGQLCPISELCARNCNVSHTEQGAIKINRLQELAVRIFKEMGVKQIRDPNRKNLPNSYKAPIAIIGAGPASLSCATFLGRMGYENVHIFEKVSRGGGITSNEIPQNRAPIEEALWEVEMVEQLGVKIHYNKALGRDFSLEDLKSQGFESVFLGIGLSDPNTGIKGSSKEFALSVERARQASNFHYSKHFLTQVGSAIKKGGNQQQLIDAPKLDGHVVVLGIGDTALDCARSAFRLGAKRVTVAFRRGFQDLRANDEIFEPARYEGINFVAYASPLEYEFDSNGQIKAVKFDKNLPQNNDNDNLKYKNTNQIFSLPCDHVVQSFGCVLPDEQWVKKLKKSDTLLDINTDTQQTKAYEWMFVGGDAVGTKNLVDAVNDGKTASWYMHKYIQEKHGQKVPETPELPGFYTEIDDVDISTEICGVKMENPFGLASAPPTTSYPMIARSFDIGYDFAVVKTAVLDKDTVFNVSPRIFKVPDPLRQECSYGNIELVSEKSLKYWVEGAKQIKKDYPNKVLIGSLMAAYNKQDWIDIIHQVKDAPFDMIELNLSCPHGMNEKGMGRACGEDPDIVRDITSWVTSQTKIPIIVKITPNYGQAEILAKAAHEGGAKAVTLTNTMPGLVDPYPDGESFNGVGIEKNIAPGGSTGSILRPFAMRKCVDVAKFVPEIDIFASGGIISGDHGINYLHYGAKALQICSAVQNLDAATVFYDLKTSLQANMYANANQKLKKNGWKGQYPPYQFEKLKTTTAFESAQKVPKILEIVGAKLAKVSPIEKMSKQIIQVPEISKDSCLECGRCYVACSDSGYQAIQFDGYNNVPRIIEEDCTGCAICVASCPVENAIKMVPRKLPYTASRGIPPSSDCPPENLITIPPYKF
;
A
#
# COMPACT_ATOMS: atom_id res chain seq x y z
N MET A 1 29.49 -10.15 -4.48
CA MET A 1 30.23 -11.39 -4.18
C MET A 1 31.67 -11.31 -4.67
N LEU A 2 31.93 -10.99 -5.94
CA LEU A 2 33.30 -10.82 -6.49
C LEU A 2 34.15 -9.76 -5.74
N ALA A 3 33.54 -8.60 -5.40
CA ALA A 3 34.27 -7.56 -4.64
C ALA A 3 34.65 -7.98 -3.21
N LYS A 4 33.88 -8.87 -2.58
CA LYS A 4 34.23 -9.46 -1.26
C LYS A 4 35.32 -10.53 -1.40
N VAL A 5 35.36 -11.24 -2.50
CA VAL A 5 36.41 -12.24 -2.80
C VAL A 5 37.72 -11.54 -3.13
N LEU A 6 37.69 -10.47 -3.89
CA LEU A 6 38.87 -9.68 -4.24
C LEU A 6 39.47 -8.93 -3.01
N ARG A 7 38.62 -8.40 -2.12
CA ARG A 7 39.09 -7.81 -0.84
C ARG A 7 39.64 -8.86 0.15
N LYS A 8 39.13 -10.07 0.16
CA LYS A 8 39.71 -11.15 0.95
C LYS A 8 41.02 -11.66 0.34
N GLY A 9 41.13 -11.70 -0.98
CA GLY A 9 42.35 -12.05 -1.69
C GLY A 9 43.51 -11.07 -1.44
N SER A 10 43.23 -9.77 -1.46
CA SER A 10 44.26 -8.73 -1.20
C SER A 10 44.75 -8.76 0.27
N ASN A 11 43.87 -9.02 1.26
CA ASN A 11 44.28 -9.11 2.65
C ASN A 11 45.04 -10.41 3.01
N VAL A 12 44.91 -11.46 2.21
CA VAL A 12 45.70 -12.69 2.37
C VAL A 12 47.12 -12.54 1.77
N LEU A 13 47.24 -11.80 0.67
CA LEU A 13 48.56 -11.55 0.04
C LEU A 13 49.49 -10.62 0.86
N PHE A 14 48.92 -9.74 1.69
CA PHE A 14 49.74 -8.83 2.54
C PHE A 14 50.11 -9.43 3.91
N LYS A 15 49.64 -10.61 4.29
CA LYS A 15 49.98 -11.26 5.57
C LYS A 15 50.89 -12.46 5.51
N SER A 16 51.38 -12.88 4.32
CA SER A 16 52.34 -13.96 4.23
C SER A 16 53.78 -13.43 3.99
N ASN A 17 54.58 -13.48 5.04
CA ASN A 17 56.04 -13.21 4.97
C ASN A 17 56.80 -14.36 4.27
N ASN A 18 56.37 -14.82 3.12
CA ASN A 18 57.02 -15.92 2.44
C ASN A 18 57.67 -15.43 1.12
N THR A 19 58.96 -15.09 1.25
CA THR A 19 59.83 -14.56 0.20
C THR A 19 60.03 -15.45 -1.03
N LYS A 20 59.51 -16.69 -1.02
CA LYS A 20 59.56 -17.59 -2.19
C LYS A 20 58.46 -17.37 -3.19
N THR A 21 57.33 -16.80 -2.81
CA THR A 21 56.20 -16.59 -3.71
C THR A 21 56.37 -15.33 -4.59
N LEU A 22 57.24 -14.43 -4.17
CA LEU A 22 57.54 -13.18 -4.92
C LEU A 22 58.50 -13.37 -6.12
N ARG A 23 59.15 -14.53 -6.21
CA ARG A 23 60.06 -14.81 -7.34
C ARG A 23 59.40 -15.43 -8.58
N MET A 24 58.11 -15.80 -8.51
CA MET A 24 57.37 -16.33 -9.67
C MET A 24 56.68 -15.24 -10.51
N PHE A 25 56.53 -14.04 -9.98
CA PHE A 25 56.02 -12.88 -10.74
C PHE A 25 57.18 -11.97 -11.05
N GLY A 26 57.91 -12.29 -12.12
CA GLY A 26 58.97 -11.45 -12.64
C GLY A 26 58.47 -10.05 -13.01
N ALA A 27 59.10 -9.04 -12.44
CA ALA A 27 59.13 -7.65 -12.85
C ALA A 27 57.85 -7.08 -13.52
N CYS A 28 56.69 -7.14 -12.85
CA CYS A 28 55.55 -6.35 -13.26
C CYS A 28 55.52 -5.04 -12.45
N ASN A 29 55.69 -3.92 -13.15
CA ASN A 29 55.71 -2.59 -12.58
C ASN A 29 54.35 -2.33 -11.84
N ILE A 30 54.39 -1.86 -10.62
CA ILE A 30 53.17 -1.59 -9.77
C ILE A 30 52.20 -0.65 -10.51
N ASN A 31 52.71 0.25 -11.37
CA ASN A 31 51.88 1.12 -12.21
C ASN A 31 51.10 0.36 -13.30
N SER A 32 51.59 -0.81 -13.75
CA SER A 32 50.90 -1.67 -14.70
C SER A 32 49.73 -2.45 -14.03
N LEU A 33 49.92 -2.84 -12.77
CA LEU A 33 48.86 -3.49 -11.97
C LEU A 33 47.75 -2.51 -11.59
N HIS A 34 48.11 -1.24 -11.35
CA HIS A 34 47.08 -0.19 -11.09
C HIS A 34 46.28 0.12 -12.36
N LYS A 35 46.92 0.27 -13.51
CA LYS A 35 46.26 0.43 -14.81
C LYS A 35 45.41 -0.76 -15.20
N PHE A 36 45.90 -1.98 -14.92
CA PHE A 36 45.12 -3.21 -15.16
C PHE A 36 43.91 -3.33 -14.20
N GLY A 37 44.03 -2.87 -12.97
CA GLY A 37 42.94 -2.75 -12.01
C GLY A 37 41.89 -1.75 -12.50
N GLU A 38 42.28 -0.57 -12.95
CA GLU A 38 41.37 0.45 -13.47
C GLU A 38 40.69 0.00 -14.77
N GLU A 39 41.37 -0.76 -15.61
CA GLU A 39 40.83 -1.33 -16.87
C GLU A 39 39.84 -2.45 -16.62
N ILE A 40 40.05 -3.26 -15.56
CA ILE A 40 39.11 -4.28 -15.10
C ILE A 40 37.89 -3.62 -14.42
N GLU A 41 38.09 -2.63 -13.57
CA GLU A 41 36.98 -1.88 -12.99
C GLU A 41 36.14 -1.18 -14.05
N SER A 42 36.77 -0.56 -15.05
CA SER A 42 36.07 0.04 -16.19
C SER A 42 35.32 -1.00 -17.01
N LYS A 43 35.92 -2.15 -17.31
CA LYS A 43 35.24 -3.24 -18.03
C LYS A 43 34.14 -3.90 -17.25
N VAL A 44 34.31 -4.09 -15.93
CA VAL A 44 33.28 -4.62 -15.04
C VAL A 44 32.14 -3.61 -14.90
N MET A 45 32.42 -2.32 -14.75
CA MET A 45 31.43 -1.25 -14.75
C MET A 45 30.67 -1.17 -16.08
N ASN A 46 31.36 -1.29 -17.22
CA ASN A 46 30.72 -1.33 -18.54
C ASN A 46 29.89 -2.61 -18.74
N MET A 47 30.36 -3.76 -18.25
CA MET A 47 29.55 -5.00 -18.28
C MET A 47 28.34 -4.91 -17.35
N MET A 48 28.46 -4.31 -16.18
CA MET A 48 27.32 -4.06 -15.29
C MET A 48 26.35 -3.05 -15.90
N GLN A 49 26.82 -2.00 -16.54
CA GLN A 49 25.99 -1.04 -17.26
C GLN A 49 25.24 -1.70 -18.44
N THR A 50 25.89 -2.57 -19.20
CA THR A 50 25.27 -3.31 -20.31
C THR A 50 24.28 -4.38 -19.84
N GLN A 51 24.48 -4.96 -18.66
CA GLN A 51 23.50 -5.93 -18.09
C GLN A 51 22.31 -5.25 -17.40
N ILE A 52 22.50 -4.07 -16.83
CA ILE A 52 21.42 -3.29 -16.18
C ILE A 52 20.57 -2.56 -17.23
N SER A 53 21.12 -2.23 -18.41
CA SER A 53 20.42 -1.51 -19.47
C SER A 53 19.54 -2.38 -20.38
N LYS A 54 19.57 -3.71 -20.23
CA LYS A 54 18.62 -4.58 -20.92
C LYS A 54 17.57 -5.08 -19.95
N PRO A 55 16.34 -4.55 -19.98
CA PRO A 55 15.26 -5.16 -19.23
C PRO A 55 15.11 -6.59 -19.72
N THR A 56 15.04 -7.54 -18.78
CA THR A 56 14.77 -8.96 -19.04
C THR A 56 13.35 -9.20 -19.61
N LEU A 57 12.54 -8.16 -19.69
CA LEU A 57 11.24 -8.13 -20.34
C LEU A 57 11.38 -7.37 -21.67
N ARG A 58 10.93 -7.97 -22.76
CA ARG A 58 10.83 -7.28 -24.05
C ARG A 58 9.96 -6.03 -23.89
N PRO A 59 10.40 -4.87 -24.37
CA PRO A 59 9.61 -3.66 -24.27
C PRO A 59 8.30 -3.80 -25.06
N THR A 60 7.22 -3.29 -24.51
CA THR A 60 5.99 -3.06 -25.30
C THR A 60 6.27 -2.06 -26.41
N LYS A 61 5.44 -2.01 -27.47
CA LYS A 61 5.61 -1.05 -28.59
C LYS A 61 5.80 0.40 -28.12
N GLU A 62 5.18 0.79 -27.02
CA GLU A 62 5.45 2.10 -26.40
C GLU A 62 6.86 2.18 -25.80
N ARG A 63 7.38 1.10 -25.24
CA ARG A 63 8.77 1.04 -24.73
C ARG A 63 9.77 0.97 -25.87
N GLU A 64 9.45 0.37 -27.01
CA GLU A 64 10.30 0.37 -28.22
C GLU A 64 10.32 1.75 -28.88
N ALA A 65 9.18 2.42 -29.03
CA ALA A 65 9.11 3.82 -29.48
C ALA A 65 9.85 4.77 -28.52
N TYR A 66 9.86 4.44 -27.26
CA TYR A 66 10.56 5.14 -26.19
C TYR A 66 12.08 4.88 -26.25
N SER A 67 12.50 3.65 -26.45
CA SER A 67 13.89 3.25 -26.68
C SER A 67 14.46 3.89 -27.96
N ASP A 68 13.74 3.85 -29.06
CA ASP A 68 14.13 4.47 -30.34
C ASP A 68 14.22 6.00 -30.28
N ALA A 69 13.38 6.66 -29.49
CA ALA A 69 13.45 8.10 -29.27
C ALA A 69 14.70 8.48 -28.45
N HIS A 70 15.17 7.60 -27.58
CA HIS A 70 16.34 7.78 -26.72
C HIS A 70 17.68 7.54 -27.41
N ASP A 71 17.77 6.51 -28.24
CA ASP A 71 19.00 6.22 -29.01
C ASP A 71 19.35 7.34 -30.02
N LYS A 72 18.39 8.24 -30.27
CA LYS A 72 18.54 9.38 -31.18
C LYS A 72 18.95 10.70 -30.49
N THR A 73 18.98 10.74 -29.16
CA THR A 73 19.41 11.93 -28.43
C THR A 73 20.90 11.84 -28.07
N PRO A 74 21.75 12.82 -28.45
CA PRO A 74 23.20 12.73 -28.26
C PRO A 74 23.70 12.82 -26.83
N HIS A 75 22.83 12.87 -25.85
CA HIS A 75 23.15 13.15 -24.44
C HIS A 75 22.90 12.02 -23.48
N CYS A 76 22.40 10.85 -23.91
CA CYS A 76 21.94 9.83 -23.01
C CYS A 76 22.10 8.43 -23.58
N ASN A 77 23.08 7.69 -23.09
CA ASN A 77 23.20 6.26 -23.35
C ASN A 77 22.14 5.50 -22.51
N GLY A 78 20.90 5.42 -23.01
CA GLY A 78 19.85 4.58 -22.40
C GLY A 78 19.02 5.20 -21.28
N CYS A 79 19.02 6.51 -21.08
CA CYS A 79 18.11 7.19 -20.16
C CYS A 79 16.76 7.50 -20.85
N HIS A 80 15.69 6.98 -20.32
CA HIS A 80 14.39 7.06 -20.96
C HIS A 80 13.68 8.43 -20.89
N LYS A 81 14.29 9.48 -20.30
CA LYS A 81 13.59 10.76 -20.07
C LYS A 81 14.44 12.01 -20.11
N CYS A 82 15.62 11.95 -20.77
CA CYS A 82 16.43 13.15 -20.94
C CYS A 82 15.64 14.26 -21.66
N GLY A 83 15.52 15.40 -21.01
CA GLY A 83 14.77 16.54 -21.53
C GLY A 83 13.26 16.47 -21.34
N SER A 84 12.69 15.36 -20.87
CA SER A 84 11.28 15.26 -20.53
C SER A 84 11.03 15.67 -19.06
N TRP A 85 9.93 16.37 -18.83
CA TRP A 85 9.40 16.67 -17.49
C TRP A 85 8.38 15.63 -17.03
N GLU A 86 8.22 14.56 -17.78
CA GLU A 86 7.46 13.41 -17.36
C GLU A 86 8.09 12.74 -16.15
N ARG A 87 7.32 11.95 -15.50
CA ARG A 87 7.66 11.29 -14.27
C ARG A 87 8.84 10.34 -14.43
N ASP A 88 9.86 10.45 -13.55
CA ASP A 88 11.08 9.64 -13.60
C ASP A 88 10.83 8.15 -13.45
N ILE A 89 9.90 7.79 -12.57
CA ILE A 89 9.59 6.39 -12.24
C ILE A 89 8.12 6.13 -12.59
N PRO A 90 7.81 5.18 -13.48
CA PRO A 90 6.44 4.83 -13.83
C PRO A 90 5.62 4.41 -12.61
N LEU A 91 4.32 4.62 -12.66
CA LEU A 91 3.42 4.10 -11.64
C LEU A 91 3.51 2.57 -11.58
N MET A 92 3.44 2.04 -10.35
CA MET A 92 3.29 0.61 -10.16
C MET A 92 1.92 0.18 -10.65
N THR A 93 1.85 -0.93 -11.40
CA THR A 93 0.56 -1.52 -11.76
C THR A 93 -0.11 -2.17 -10.56
N ILE A 94 -1.42 -2.36 -10.62
CA ILE A 94 -2.19 -3.06 -9.56
C ILE A 94 -1.61 -4.45 -9.30
N GLN A 95 -1.22 -5.18 -10.35
CA GLN A 95 -0.64 -6.52 -10.20
C GLN A 95 0.73 -6.50 -9.54
N GLU A 96 1.59 -5.57 -9.93
CA GLU A 96 2.88 -5.37 -9.27
C GLU A 96 2.70 -5.02 -7.81
N ALA A 97 1.74 -4.13 -7.49
CA ALA A 97 1.46 -3.74 -6.12
C ALA A 97 0.98 -4.91 -5.25
N VAL A 98 0.07 -5.74 -5.76
CA VAL A 98 -0.39 -6.94 -5.03
C VAL A 98 0.74 -7.94 -4.84
N ARG A 99 1.61 -8.16 -5.84
CA ARG A 99 2.79 -9.03 -5.72
C ARG A 99 3.77 -8.49 -4.68
N GLU A 100 4.06 -7.19 -4.72
CA GLU A 100 4.95 -6.53 -3.78
C GLU A 100 4.39 -6.57 -2.35
N ALA A 101 3.08 -6.31 -2.19
CA ALA A 101 2.38 -6.40 -0.91
C ALA A 101 2.41 -7.81 -0.32
N ASN A 102 2.39 -8.84 -1.17
CA ASN A 102 2.50 -10.24 -0.74
C ASN A 102 3.88 -10.61 -0.17
N ARG A 103 4.94 -9.88 -0.52
CA ARG A 103 6.28 -10.09 0.04
C ARG A 103 6.39 -9.62 1.49
N CYS A 104 5.48 -8.76 1.95
CA CYS A 104 5.50 -8.21 3.30
C CYS A 104 5.24 -9.29 4.34
N LEU A 105 6.11 -9.37 5.36
CA LEU A 105 6.01 -10.34 6.47
C LEU A 105 4.89 -9.98 7.47
N LYS A 106 4.35 -8.76 7.42
CA LYS A 106 3.32 -8.25 8.34
C LYS A 106 3.75 -8.35 9.81
N CYS A 107 4.97 -7.88 10.09
CA CYS A 107 5.58 -7.94 11.42
C CYS A 107 4.66 -7.32 12.48
N ASN A 108 4.55 -7.96 13.65
CA ASN A 108 3.69 -7.46 14.73
C ASN A 108 4.17 -6.10 15.25
N ASP A 109 5.46 -6.00 15.57
CA ASP A 109 6.14 -4.74 15.92
C ASP A 109 6.97 -4.30 14.71
N ALA A 110 6.28 -3.76 13.69
CA ALA A 110 6.86 -3.47 12.39
C ALA A 110 7.96 -2.40 12.45
N PRO A 111 9.25 -2.73 12.25
CA PRO A 111 10.32 -1.73 12.34
C PRO A 111 10.18 -0.61 11.29
N CYS A 112 9.58 -0.91 10.15
CA CYS A 112 9.30 0.09 9.11
C CYS A 112 8.34 1.19 9.59
N GLN A 113 7.36 0.88 10.46
CA GLN A 113 6.48 1.88 11.06
C GLN A 113 7.25 2.82 11.99
N LYS A 114 8.18 2.28 12.78
CA LYS A 114 9.08 3.08 13.64
C LYS A 114 10.03 3.96 12.85
N GLY A 115 10.38 3.54 11.64
CA GLY A 115 11.18 4.33 10.70
C GLY A 115 10.39 5.42 9.96
N CYS A 116 9.07 5.49 10.12
CA CYS A 116 8.23 6.54 9.55
C CYS A 116 7.95 7.61 10.61
N SER A 117 8.32 8.87 10.37
CA SER A 117 8.16 9.96 11.33
C SER A 117 6.69 10.20 11.71
N THR A 118 5.75 10.00 10.79
CA THR A 118 4.31 10.12 11.06
C THR A 118 3.67 8.84 11.61
N SER A 119 4.47 7.76 11.75
CA SER A 119 4.04 6.47 12.31
C SER A 119 2.86 5.81 11.59
N ILE A 120 2.79 5.91 10.25
CA ILE A 120 1.76 5.22 9.44
C ILE A 120 1.74 3.73 9.78
N ASP A 121 0.57 3.14 9.97
CA ASP A 121 0.45 1.68 10.09
C ASP A 121 0.70 0.98 8.75
N ILE A 122 1.99 0.79 8.46
CA ILE A 122 2.48 0.23 7.20
C ILE A 122 2.01 -1.21 7.01
N LYS A 123 1.95 -1.99 8.08
CA LYS A 123 1.47 -3.36 8.06
C LYS A 123 0.03 -3.43 7.54
N THR A 124 -0.85 -2.60 8.10
CA THR A 124 -2.27 -2.60 7.77
C THR A 124 -2.54 -2.10 6.36
N PHE A 125 -1.92 -1.00 5.92
CA PHE A 125 -2.18 -0.55 4.55
C PHE A 125 -1.64 -1.51 3.49
N ILE A 126 -0.50 -2.18 3.73
CA ILE A 126 0.03 -3.20 2.81
C ILE A 126 -0.90 -4.43 2.78
N TYR A 127 -1.48 -4.83 3.91
CA TYR A 127 -2.47 -5.90 3.94
C TYR A 127 -3.74 -5.54 3.15
N CYS A 128 -4.22 -4.31 3.28
CA CYS A 128 -5.32 -3.81 2.46
C CYS A 128 -5.00 -3.87 0.96
N ILE A 129 -3.77 -3.48 0.54
CA ILE A 129 -3.35 -3.58 -0.87
C ILE A 129 -3.31 -5.04 -1.33
N GLN A 130 -2.80 -5.96 -0.50
CA GLN A 130 -2.80 -7.39 -0.80
C GLN A 130 -4.21 -7.90 -1.12
N ASN A 131 -5.21 -7.44 -0.38
CA ASN A 131 -6.62 -7.77 -0.54
C ASN A 131 -7.35 -6.86 -1.54
N LYS A 132 -6.62 -5.96 -2.22
CA LYS A 132 -7.16 -4.98 -3.17
C LYS A 132 -8.18 -4.00 -2.54
N ASN A 133 -8.08 -3.77 -1.24
CA ASN A 133 -8.85 -2.77 -0.52
C ASN A 133 -8.15 -1.40 -0.60
N TRP A 134 -8.40 -0.69 -1.68
CA TRP A 134 -7.73 0.58 -1.98
C TRP A 134 -8.15 1.70 -1.04
N TYR A 135 -9.44 1.76 -0.71
CA TYR A 135 -9.96 2.74 0.24
C TYR A 135 -9.37 2.53 1.64
N GLY A 136 -9.40 1.29 2.16
CA GLY A 136 -8.80 0.97 3.47
C GLY A 136 -7.32 1.30 3.53
N ALA A 137 -6.56 1.01 2.46
CA ALA A 137 -5.15 1.36 2.37
C ALA A 137 -4.95 2.89 2.41
N ALA A 138 -5.68 3.65 1.58
CA ALA A 138 -5.59 5.11 1.55
C ALA A 138 -6.02 5.75 2.87
N LYS A 139 -7.11 5.27 3.47
CA LYS A 139 -7.61 5.73 4.77
C LYS A 139 -6.56 5.53 5.87
N CYS A 140 -5.93 4.37 5.92
CA CYS A 140 -4.86 4.07 6.86
C CYS A 140 -3.69 5.05 6.71
N ILE A 141 -3.22 5.28 5.48
CA ILE A 141 -2.14 6.22 5.18
C ILE A 141 -2.53 7.66 5.55
N LEU A 142 -3.66 8.14 5.04
CA LEU A 142 -4.10 9.52 5.20
C LEU A 142 -4.54 9.84 6.64
N SER A 143 -4.84 8.84 7.47
CA SER A 143 -5.13 9.05 8.89
C SER A 143 -3.92 9.61 9.64
N ASP A 144 -2.72 9.09 9.36
CA ASP A 144 -1.48 9.50 10.03
C ASP A 144 -0.66 10.51 9.23
N ASN A 145 -0.76 10.47 7.91
CA ASN A 145 -0.03 11.36 7.01
C ASN A 145 -0.97 11.96 5.96
N PRO A 146 -1.51 13.17 6.19
CA PRO A 146 -2.41 13.82 5.24
C PRO A 146 -1.76 14.18 3.89
N LEU A 147 -0.44 14.17 3.81
CA LEU A 147 0.36 14.38 2.60
C LEU A 147 0.93 13.04 2.08
N GLY A 148 0.15 11.97 2.25
CA GLY A 148 0.56 10.61 1.93
C GLY A 148 0.94 10.37 0.47
N LEU A 149 0.34 11.11 -0.46
CA LEU A 149 0.63 10.99 -1.89
C LEU A 149 2.01 11.59 -2.21
N THR A 150 2.26 12.81 -1.81
CA THR A 150 3.54 13.51 -2.01
C THR A 150 4.67 12.82 -1.24
N CYS A 151 4.44 12.40 0.01
CA CYS A 151 5.41 11.62 0.78
C CYS A 151 5.74 10.28 0.11
N GLY A 152 4.77 9.60 -0.49
CA GLY A 152 5.01 8.36 -1.25
C GLY A 152 5.96 8.53 -2.44
N GLN A 153 6.11 9.76 -2.94
CA GLN A 153 7.01 10.07 -4.06
C GLN A 153 8.37 10.56 -3.62
N LEU A 154 8.44 11.32 -2.54
CA LEU A 154 9.60 12.14 -2.18
C LEU A 154 10.39 11.65 -0.95
N CYS A 155 9.81 10.78 -0.11
CA CYS A 155 10.52 10.29 1.08
C CYS A 155 11.76 9.48 0.69
N PRO A 156 12.92 9.74 1.34
CA PRO A 156 14.12 8.92 1.21
C PRO A 156 13.94 7.60 1.97
N ILE A 157 13.34 6.62 1.32
CA ILE A 157 13.00 5.33 1.96
C ILE A 157 14.21 4.53 2.36
N SER A 158 15.35 4.72 1.67
CA SER A 158 16.65 4.13 2.01
C SER A 158 17.17 4.56 3.39
N GLU A 159 16.70 5.71 3.91
CA GLU A 159 17.02 6.20 5.25
C GLU A 159 15.89 5.96 6.26
N LEU A 160 14.65 5.76 5.81
CA LEU A 160 13.44 5.70 6.62
C LEU A 160 12.86 4.27 6.70
N CYS A 161 11.65 4.09 6.18
CA CYS A 161 10.88 2.86 6.36
C CYS A 161 11.52 1.63 5.69
N ALA A 162 12.04 1.74 4.46
CA ALA A 162 12.63 0.60 3.77
C ALA A 162 13.96 0.14 4.39
N ARG A 163 14.77 1.07 4.92
CA ARG A 163 15.99 0.72 5.68
C ARG A 163 15.69 -0.20 6.84
N ASN A 164 14.58 0.05 7.54
CA ASN A 164 14.19 -0.69 8.73
C ASN A 164 13.35 -1.95 8.41
N CYS A 165 13.08 -2.23 7.15
CA CYS A 165 12.28 -3.38 6.75
C CYS A 165 13.04 -4.69 6.97
N ASN A 166 12.45 -5.66 7.68
CA ASN A 166 13.08 -6.96 7.93
C ASN A 166 13.40 -7.74 6.64
N VAL A 167 12.67 -7.46 5.55
CA VAL A 167 12.91 -8.09 4.23
C VAL A 167 14.14 -7.48 3.53
N SER A 168 14.66 -6.34 4.00
CA SER A 168 15.83 -5.68 3.39
C SER A 168 17.09 -6.55 3.36
N HIS A 169 17.19 -7.51 4.27
CA HIS A 169 18.33 -8.44 4.36
C HIS A 169 18.20 -9.67 3.46
N THR A 170 17.11 -9.81 2.73
CA THR A 170 16.89 -10.91 1.77
C THR A 170 17.42 -10.54 0.38
N GLU A 171 17.58 -11.55 -0.50
CA GLU A 171 18.01 -11.33 -1.90
C GLU A 171 17.05 -10.43 -2.68
N GLN A 172 15.78 -10.40 -2.30
CA GLN A 172 14.75 -9.58 -2.96
C GLN A 172 14.75 -8.12 -2.50
N GLY A 173 15.48 -7.78 -1.42
CA GLY A 173 15.55 -6.45 -0.86
C GLY A 173 14.28 -5.98 -0.16
N ALA A 174 14.30 -4.77 0.39
CA ALA A 174 13.18 -4.17 1.11
C ALA A 174 11.89 -4.07 0.28
N ILE A 175 10.76 -4.07 0.97
CA ILE A 175 9.46 -3.77 0.35
C ILE A 175 9.45 -2.34 -0.18
N LYS A 176 8.92 -2.13 -1.38
CA LYS A 176 8.76 -0.81 -2.03
C LYS A 176 7.59 -0.04 -1.41
N ILE A 177 7.70 0.27 -0.12
CA ILE A 177 6.62 0.81 0.72
C ILE A 177 6.06 2.11 0.14
N ASN A 178 6.94 3.02 -0.28
CA ASN A 178 6.56 4.30 -0.86
C ASN A 178 5.74 4.17 -2.15
N ARG A 179 6.08 3.20 -2.99
CA ARG A 179 5.36 2.96 -4.26
C ARG A 179 3.96 2.39 -4.02
N LEU A 180 3.84 1.51 -3.01
CA LEU A 180 2.56 0.98 -2.57
C LEU A 180 1.68 2.09 -1.96
N GLN A 181 2.27 2.94 -1.12
CA GLN A 181 1.61 4.10 -0.53
C GLN A 181 1.09 5.06 -1.60
N GLU A 182 1.94 5.43 -2.55
CA GLU A 182 1.60 6.30 -3.65
C GLU A 182 0.43 5.75 -4.48
N LEU A 183 0.48 4.48 -4.88
CA LEU A 183 -0.57 3.87 -5.68
C LEU A 183 -1.91 3.85 -4.94
N ALA A 184 -1.93 3.47 -3.66
CA ALA A 184 -3.15 3.41 -2.87
C ALA A 184 -3.84 4.78 -2.75
N VAL A 185 -3.07 5.83 -2.42
CA VAL A 185 -3.61 7.19 -2.30
C VAL A 185 -4.03 7.74 -3.66
N ARG A 186 -3.31 7.43 -4.73
CA ARG A 186 -3.69 7.81 -6.10
C ARG A 186 -5.00 7.16 -6.52
N ILE A 187 -5.20 5.87 -6.27
CA ILE A 187 -6.48 5.20 -6.58
C ILE A 187 -7.62 5.88 -5.83
N PHE A 188 -7.43 6.22 -4.55
CA PHE A 188 -8.41 6.97 -3.78
C PHE A 188 -8.68 8.36 -4.40
N LYS A 189 -7.64 9.11 -4.80
CA LYS A 189 -7.79 10.38 -5.51
C LYS A 189 -8.68 10.23 -6.74
N GLU A 190 -8.47 9.18 -7.55
CA GLU A 190 -9.25 8.91 -8.76
C GLU A 190 -10.70 8.49 -8.47
N MET A 191 -11.00 7.97 -7.26
CA MET A 191 -12.38 7.75 -6.82
C MET A 191 -13.15 9.08 -6.70
N GLY A 192 -12.46 10.18 -6.44
CA GLY A 192 -13.03 11.51 -6.33
C GLY A 192 -13.91 11.72 -5.08
N VAL A 193 -13.71 10.89 -4.04
CA VAL A 193 -14.44 11.01 -2.77
C VAL A 193 -13.78 12.07 -1.90
N LYS A 194 -14.59 12.94 -1.28
CA LYS A 194 -14.09 14.03 -0.43
C LYS A 194 -13.83 13.58 0.99
N GLN A 195 -12.80 14.18 1.59
CA GLN A 195 -12.63 14.15 3.03
C GLN A 195 -13.74 15.00 3.71
N ILE A 196 -14.31 14.49 4.79
CA ILE A 196 -15.26 15.24 5.62
C ILE A 196 -14.85 15.15 7.08
N ARG A 197 -15.43 16.01 7.91
CA ARG A 197 -15.31 15.89 9.37
C ARG A 197 -16.15 14.71 9.84
N ASP A 198 -15.67 13.98 10.85
CA ASP A 198 -16.42 12.90 11.47
C ASP A 198 -17.77 13.43 12.00
N PRO A 199 -18.92 12.94 11.50
CA PRO A 199 -20.24 13.37 11.94
C PRO A 199 -20.52 13.20 13.43
N ASN A 200 -19.81 12.29 14.11
CA ASN A 200 -19.92 12.06 15.55
C ASN A 200 -19.33 13.21 16.39
N ARG A 201 -18.52 14.09 15.76
CA ARG A 201 -17.96 15.29 16.38
C ARG A 201 -18.86 16.50 16.20
N LYS A 202 -20.17 16.33 16.38
CA LYS A 202 -21.17 17.41 16.43
C LYS A 202 -21.31 17.91 17.86
N ASN A 203 -21.74 19.19 18.01
CA ASN A 203 -22.00 19.83 19.31
C ASN A 203 -20.75 19.97 20.20
N LEU A 204 -19.60 20.32 19.58
CA LEU A 204 -18.37 20.62 20.29
C LEU A 204 -18.53 21.92 21.11
N PRO A 205 -17.77 22.07 22.22
CA PRO A 205 -17.73 23.31 23.00
C PRO A 205 -17.35 24.55 22.17
N ASN A 206 -17.71 25.74 22.65
CA ASN A 206 -17.41 26.99 21.95
C ASN A 206 -15.89 27.22 21.75
N SER A 207 -15.05 26.59 22.56
CA SER A 207 -13.59 26.60 22.40
C SER A 207 -13.11 26.12 21.02
N TYR A 208 -13.89 25.28 20.34
CA TYR A 208 -13.58 24.83 18.96
C TYR A 208 -13.88 25.88 17.89
N LYS A 209 -14.50 27.03 18.27
CA LYS A 209 -14.68 28.21 17.41
C LYS A 209 -13.53 29.21 17.53
N ALA A 210 -12.54 28.94 18.37
CA ALA A 210 -11.35 29.77 18.54
C ALA A 210 -10.67 30.01 17.20
N PRO A 211 -10.37 31.25 16.79
CA PRO A 211 -9.65 31.55 15.57
C PRO A 211 -8.18 31.11 15.69
N ILE A 212 -7.72 30.36 14.72
CA ILE A 212 -6.34 29.84 14.62
C ILE A 212 -5.72 30.35 13.32
N ALA A 213 -4.54 30.98 13.42
CA ALA A 213 -3.78 31.42 12.27
C ALA A 213 -2.62 30.44 11.99
N ILE A 214 -2.43 30.13 10.72
CA ILE A 214 -1.32 29.29 10.23
C ILE A 214 -0.58 30.12 9.16
N ILE A 215 0.72 30.30 9.33
CA ILE A 215 1.54 31.14 8.47
C ILE A 215 2.38 30.28 7.53
N GLY A 216 2.09 30.40 6.23
CA GLY A 216 2.60 29.54 5.17
C GLY A 216 1.66 28.36 4.89
N ALA A 217 1.61 27.90 3.64
CA ALA A 217 0.83 26.73 3.20
C ALA A 217 1.75 25.59 2.76
N GLY A 218 2.87 25.39 3.46
CA GLY A 218 3.79 24.27 3.24
C GLY A 218 3.36 22.99 3.97
N PRO A 219 4.11 21.89 3.82
CA PRO A 219 3.76 20.58 4.36
C PRO A 219 3.43 20.56 5.85
N ALA A 220 4.23 21.22 6.70
CA ALA A 220 3.97 21.28 8.14
C ALA A 220 2.64 22.00 8.44
N SER A 221 2.38 23.10 7.76
CA SER A 221 1.14 23.90 7.90
C SER A 221 -0.09 23.13 7.44
N LEU A 222 -0.01 22.46 6.29
CA LEU A 222 -1.12 21.65 5.75
C LEU A 222 -1.45 20.49 6.69
N SER A 223 -0.44 19.83 7.26
CA SER A 223 -0.62 18.81 8.27
C SER A 223 -1.29 19.35 9.53
N CYS A 224 -0.78 20.46 10.08
CA CYS A 224 -1.35 21.11 11.26
C CYS A 224 -2.82 21.48 11.03
N ALA A 225 -3.13 22.15 9.90
CA ALA A 225 -4.47 22.53 9.54
C ALA A 225 -5.42 21.34 9.38
N THR A 226 -4.93 20.25 8.78
CA THR A 226 -5.72 19.01 8.61
C THR A 226 -6.16 18.44 9.95
N PHE A 227 -5.22 18.27 10.88
CA PHE A 227 -5.56 17.68 12.18
C PHE A 227 -6.44 18.61 13.02
N LEU A 228 -6.22 19.93 13.00
CA LEU A 228 -7.12 20.89 13.63
C LEU A 228 -8.54 20.85 13.02
N GLY A 229 -8.64 20.79 11.69
CA GLY A 229 -9.90 20.64 10.98
C GLY A 229 -10.63 19.34 11.35
N ARG A 230 -9.91 18.20 11.42
CA ARG A 230 -10.45 16.91 11.85
C ARG A 230 -10.89 16.91 13.32
N MET A 231 -10.17 17.61 14.20
CA MET A 231 -10.56 17.79 15.59
C MET A 231 -11.86 18.60 15.74
N GLY A 232 -12.27 19.35 14.71
CA GLY A 232 -13.52 20.08 14.69
C GLY A 232 -13.39 21.61 14.80
N TYR A 233 -12.17 22.16 14.74
CA TYR A 233 -12.00 23.61 14.72
C TYR A 233 -12.63 24.23 13.47
N GLU A 234 -13.49 25.24 13.66
CA GLU A 234 -14.26 25.86 12.58
C GLU A 234 -13.53 27.04 11.91
N ASN A 235 -12.66 27.74 12.66
CA ASN A 235 -12.01 28.98 12.25
C ASN A 235 -10.49 28.83 12.10
N VAL A 236 -10.06 27.92 11.22
CA VAL A 236 -8.65 27.74 10.87
C VAL A 236 -8.34 28.50 9.58
N HIS A 237 -7.39 29.43 9.66
CA HIS A 237 -7.00 30.33 8.57
C HIS A 237 -5.52 30.15 8.24
N ILE A 238 -5.22 29.79 7.00
CA ILE A 238 -3.85 29.73 6.46
C ILE A 238 -3.57 31.03 5.70
N PHE A 239 -2.44 31.67 5.97
CA PHE A 239 -1.96 32.86 5.25
C PHE A 239 -0.72 32.48 4.45
N GLU A 240 -0.82 32.54 3.11
CA GLU A 240 0.23 32.14 2.19
C GLU A 240 0.72 33.35 1.38
N LYS A 241 2.04 33.58 1.34
CA LYS A 241 2.66 34.72 0.69
C LYS A 241 2.58 34.71 -0.85
N VAL A 242 2.44 33.51 -1.44
CA VAL A 242 2.32 33.32 -2.90
C VAL A 242 0.90 32.96 -3.29
N SER A 243 0.64 32.84 -4.60
CA SER A 243 -0.70 32.57 -5.14
C SER A 243 -1.10 31.11 -5.10
N ARG A 244 -0.33 30.23 -4.44
CA ARG A 244 -0.49 28.78 -4.51
C ARG A 244 0.00 28.11 -3.23
N GLY A 245 -0.78 27.13 -2.70
CA GLY A 245 -0.39 26.32 -1.57
C GLY A 245 0.54 25.16 -1.95
N GLY A 246 1.06 24.44 -0.95
CA GLY A 246 1.96 23.30 -1.07
C GLY A 246 3.42 23.59 -0.69
N GLY A 247 3.81 24.89 -0.57
CA GLY A 247 5.19 25.25 -0.24
C GLY A 247 6.19 24.72 -1.27
N ILE A 248 7.26 24.07 -0.83
CA ILE A 248 8.30 23.55 -1.73
C ILE A 248 7.77 22.48 -2.70
N THR A 249 6.78 21.68 -2.30
CA THR A 249 6.25 20.57 -3.12
C THR A 249 5.55 21.07 -4.38
N SER A 250 4.91 22.21 -4.32
CA SER A 250 4.24 22.83 -5.46
C SER A 250 5.09 23.86 -6.19
N ASN A 251 6.12 24.45 -5.55
CA ASN A 251 6.87 25.58 -6.12
C ASN A 251 8.29 25.23 -6.57
N GLU A 252 9.00 24.35 -5.86
CA GLU A 252 10.44 24.15 -6.07
C GLU A 252 10.80 22.75 -6.55
N ILE A 253 10.09 21.69 -6.06
CA ILE A 253 10.38 20.32 -6.47
C ILE A 253 10.00 20.14 -7.95
N PRO A 254 10.92 19.59 -8.78
CA PRO A 254 10.67 19.42 -10.21
C PRO A 254 9.49 18.51 -10.52
N GLN A 255 8.76 18.81 -11.60
CA GLN A 255 7.58 18.10 -12.07
C GLN A 255 7.81 16.59 -12.30
N ASN A 256 8.99 16.22 -12.78
CA ASN A 256 9.37 14.82 -13.02
C ASN A 256 9.54 14.00 -11.72
N ARG A 257 9.77 14.64 -10.58
CA ARG A 257 9.82 13.98 -9.26
C ARG A 257 8.44 13.89 -8.61
N ALA A 258 7.74 15.00 -8.56
CA ALA A 258 6.39 15.08 -7.98
C ALA A 258 5.52 16.02 -8.83
N PRO A 259 4.48 15.48 -9.51
CA PRO A 259 3.54 16.29 -10.26
C PRO A 259 2.82 17.29 -9.36
N ILE A 260 2.70 18.55 -9.83
CA ILE A 260 2.07 19.61 -9.04
C ILE A 260 0.61 19.32 -8.70
N GLU A 261 -0.11 18.67 -9.60
CA GLU A 261 -1.52 18.34 -9.46
C GLU A 261 -1.78 17.46 -8.22
N GLU A 262 -0.75 16.75 -7.77
CA GLU A 262 -0.82 15.90 -6.60
C GLU A 262 -0.65 16.71 -5.31
N ALA A 263 0.31 17.62 -5.29
CA ALA A 263 0.47 18.55 -4.16
C ALA A 263 -0.76 19.49 -4.02
N LEU A 264 -1.32 19.94 -5.14
CA LEU A 264 -2.54 20.80 -5.11
C LEU A 264 -3.77 20.01 -4.66
N TRP A 265 -3.89 18.75 -5.02
CA TRP A 265 -4.96 17.90 -4.50
C TRP A 265 -4.87 17.72 -2.97
N GLU A 266 -3.66 17.59 -2.42
CA GLU A 266 -3.48 17.54 -0.96
C GLU A 266 -3.84 18.87 -0.28
N VAL A 267 -3.63 20.02 -0.95
CA VAL A 267 -4.14 21.34 -0.48
C VAL A 267 -5.67 21.36 -0.50
N GLU A 268 -6.30 20.89 -1.58
CA GLU A 268 -7.76 20.79 -1.68
C GLU A 268 -8.36 19.91 -0.56
N MET A 269 -7.68 18.84 -0.20
CA MET A 269 -8.10 17.95 0.92
C MET A 269 -8.16 18.71 2.26
N VAL A 270 -7.29 19.70 2.47
CA VAL A 270 -7.33 20.57 3.65
C VAL A 270 -8.53 21.52 3.59
N GLU A 271 -8.80 22.14 2.44
CA GLU A 271 -9.94 23.04 2.23
C GLU A 271 -11.28 22.32 2.41
N GLN A 272 -11.36 21.02 2.06
CA GLN A 272 -12.55 20.19 2.27
C GLN A 272 -12.97 20.08 3.75
N LEU A 273 -12.05 20.29 4.69
CA LEU A 273 -12.35 20.37 6.12
C LEU A 273 -12.84 21.77 6.59
N GLY A 274 -13.05 22.70 5.65
CA GLY A 274 -13.51 24.06 5.96
C GLY A 274 -12.38 25.01 6.36
N VAL A 275 -11.12 24.63 6.18
CA VAL A 275 -9.96 25.50 6.38
C VAL A 275 -9.94 26.58 5.29
N LYS A 276 -9.70 27.82 5.66
CA LYS A 276 -9.66 28.96 4.73
C LYS A 276 -8.22 29.34 4.40
N ILE A 277 -7.88 29.36 3.12
CA ILE A 277 -6.54 29.74 2.67
C ILE A 277 -6.57 31.15 2.04
N HIS A 278 -5.76 32.04 2.59
CA HIS A 278 -5.61 33.43 2.15
C HIS A 278 -4.30 33.55 1.38
N TYR A 279 -4.38 33.52 0.06
CA TYR A 279 -3.23 33.67 -0.83
C TYR A 279 -2.77 35.11 -0.95
N ASN A 280 -1.48 35.30 -1.30
CA ASN A 280 -0.81 36.60 -1.46
C ASN A 280 -0.83 37.44 -0.17
N LYS A 281 -0.79 36.82 1.00
CA LYS A 281 -0.75 37.42 2.32
C LYS A 281 0.51 36.99 3.07
N ALA A 282 1.45 37.92 3.24
CA ALA A 282 2.73 37.66 3.89
C ALA A 282 2.81 38.34 5.26
N LEU A 283 3.22 37.61 6.28
CA LEU A 283 3.55 38.13 7.60
C LEU A 283 4.75 39.09 7.48
N GLY A 284 4.65 40.25 8.14
CA GLY A 284 5.65 41.31 8.09
C GLY A 284 5.43 42.31 6.95
N ARG A 285 4.72 41.92 5.86
CA ARG A 285 4.38 42.84 4.74
C ARG A 285 2.91 43.27 4.76
N ASP A 286 1.99 42.33 4.88
CA ASP A 286 0.54 42.59 4.77
C ASP A 286 -0.15 42.65 6.14
N PHE A 287 0.44 42.05 7.15
CA PHE A 287 -0.01 42.01 8.54
C PHE A 287 1.13 41.67 9.49
N SER A 288 0.98 41.97 10.78
CA SER A 288 1.92 41.65 11.86
C SER A 288 1.37 40.55 12.81
N LEU A 289 2.21 40.07 13.75
CA LEU A 289 1.75 39.16 14.82
C LEU A 289 0.79 39.90 15.79
N GLU A 290 1.00 41.18 15.99
CA GLU A 290 0.16 42.05 16.80
C GLU A 290 -1.23 42.21 16.16
N ASP A 291 -1.31 42.35 14.83
CA ASP A 291 -2.58 42.38 14.11
C ASP A 291 -3.37 41.11 14.29
N LEU A 292 -2.73 39.92 14.20
CA LEU A 292 -3.40 38.65 14.44
C LEU A 292 -3.99 38.57 15.86
N LYS A 293 -3.22 39.01 16.85
CA LYS A 293 -3.67 39.04 18.25
C LYS A 293 -4.84 40.01 18.45
N SER A 294 -4.80 41.20 17.84
CA SER A 294 -5.87 42.18 17.90
C SER A 294 -7.15 41.73 17.21
N GLN A 295 -7.03 40.91 16.16
CA GLN A 295 -8.15 40.24 15.46
C GLN A 295 -8.71 39.05 16.22
N GLY A 296 -8.16 38.69 17.40
CA GLY A 296 -8.68 37.64 18.27
C GLY A 296 -8.15 36.26 18.00
N PHE A 297 -7.12 36.10 17.16
CA PHE A 297 -6.48 34.78 16.98
C PHE A 297 -5.88 34.26 18.28
N GLU A 298 -6.29 33.08 18.71
CA GLU A 298 -5.91 32.52 20.00
C GLU A 298 -4.64 31.71 19.95
N SER A 299 -4.30 31.12 18.81
CA SER A 299 -3.06 30.41 18.58
C SER A 299 -2.55 30.61 17.16
N VAL A 300 -1.23 30.54 16.99
CA VAL A 300 -0.53 30.70 15.71
C VAL A 300 0.42 29.54 15.47
N PHE A 301 0.40 28.98 14.26
CA PHE A 301 1.41 28.04 13.78
C PHE A 301 2.27 28.70 12.69
N LEU A 302 3.60 28.64 12.83
CA LEU A 302 4.56 29.14 11.84
C LEU A 302 5.15 27.98 11.03
N GLY A 303 4.69 27.80 9.81
CA GLY A 303 5.24 26.86 8.84
C GLY A 303 5.91 27.57 7.66
N ILE A 304 6.79 28.52 7.97
CA ILE A 304 7.41 29.44 7.00
C ILE A 304 8.57 28.83 6.21
N GLY A 305 9.08 27.65 6.63
CA GLY A 305 10.27 27.03 6.04
C GLY A 305 11.51 27.93 6.14
N LEU A 306 12.47 27.73 5.21
CA LEU A 306 13.64 28.58 5.04
C LEU A 306 13.48 29.35 3.72
N SER A 307 13.18 30.66 3.80
CA SER A 307 12.78 31.44 2.63
C SER A 307 13.94 32.01 1.83
N ASP A 308 15.07 32.29 2.47
CA ASP A 308 16.16 33.03 1.84
C ASP A 308 17.32 32.12 1.45
N PRO A 309 17.93 32.32 0.27
CA PRO A 309 19.10 31.55 -0.11
C PRO A 309 20.29 31.89 0.79
N ASN A 310 21.03 30.87 1.20
CA ASN A 310 22.29 31.10 1.91
C ASN A 310 23.32 31.65 0.93
N THR A 311 23.77 32.87 1.18
CA THR A 311 24.70 33.60 0.29
C THR A 311 26.16 33.28 0.54
N GLY A 312 26.51 32.63 1.64
CA GLY A 312 27.89 32.35 2.04
C GLY A 312 28.16 30.92 2.40
N ILE A 313 29.43 30.50 2.32
CA ILE A 313 29.94 29.25 2.92
C ILE A 313 30.58 29.63 4.24
N LYS A 314 30.19 29.00 5.35
CA LYS A 314 30.82 29.19 6.66
C LYS A 314 32.31 28.83 6.56
N GLY A 315 33.21 29.81 6.76
CA GLY A 315 34.66 29.62 6.60
C GLY A 315 35.19 29.86 5.17
N SER A 316 34.37 30.44 4.25
CA SER A 316 34.86 30.90 2.94
C SER A 316 35.78 32.11 3.07
N SER A 317 36.66 32.32 2.06
CA SER A 317 37.55 33.47 1.99
C SER A 317 36.78 34.77 1.77
N LYS A 318 37.36 35.92 2.12
CA LYS A 318 36.80 37.22 1.83
C LYS A 318 36.64 37.45 0.32
N GLU A 319 37.58 36.93 -0.46
CA GLU A 319 37.59 36.99 -1.93
C GLU A 319 36.36 36.31 -2.49
N PHE A 320 35.98 35.12 -1.98
CA PHE A 320 34.78 34.43 -2.42
C PHE A 320 33.52 35.25 -2.09
N ALA A 321 33.41 35.78 -0.88
CA ALA A 321 32.27 36.60 -0.50
C ALA A 321 32.10 37.83 -1.40
N LEU A 322 33.20 38.52 -1.72
CA LEU A 322 33.19 39.68 -2.65
C LEU A 322 32.81 39.24 -4.07
N SER A 323 33.28 38.07 -4.52
CA SER A 323 32.94 37.56 -5.86
C SER A 323 31.46 37.18 -5.96
N VAL A 324 30.82 36.70 -4.87
CA VAL A 324 29.37 36.43 -4.81
C VAL A 324 28.55 37.72 -4.95
N GLU A 325 28.95 38.81 -4.27
CA GLU A 325 28.26 40.10 -4.40
C GLU A 325 28.28 40.62 -5.85
N ARG A 326 29.39 40.48 -6.54
CA ARG A 326 29.51 40.81 -7.95
C ARG A 326 28.69 39.87 -8.84
N ALA A 327 28.70 38.56 -8.54
CA ALA A 327 27.97 37.54 -9.29
C ALA A 327 26.46 37.76 -9.31
N ARG A 328 25.88 38.36 -8.25
CA ARG A 328 24.46 38.71 -8.19
C ARG A 328 23.98 39.64 -9.31
N GLN A 329 24.89 40.41 -9.92
CA GLN A 329 24.57 41.32 -11.01
C GLN A 329 24.68 40.62 -12.39
N ALA A 330 25.29 39.45 -12.46
CA ALA A 330 25.42 38.70 -13.67
C ALA A 330 24.14 37.92 -14.03
N SER A 331 23.71 37.98 -15.29
CA SER A 331 22.47 37.29 -15.75
C SER A 331 22.59 35.78 -15.79
N ASN A 332 23.80 35.25 -15.76
CA ASN A 332 24.12 33.82 -15.79
C ASN A 332 24.43 33.23 -14.40
N PHE A 333 24.10 33.97 -13.34
CA PHE A 333 24.19 33.50 -11.96
C PHE A 333 22.82 33.26 -11.35
N HIS A 334 22.61 32.13 -10.70
CA HIS A 334 21.36 31.74 -10.09
C HIS A 334 21.57 31.19 -8.66
N TYR A 335 20.71 31.60 -7.73
CA TYR A 335 20.53 30.84 -6.49
C TYR A 335 19.56 29.68 -6.72
N SER A 336 19.86 28.50 -6.18
CA SER A 336 19.07 27.27 -6.38
C SER A 336 17.59 27.46 -6.11
N LYS A 337 17.21 28.15 -5.01
CA LYS A 337 15.82 28.39 -4.65
C LYS A 337 15.08 29.24 -5.71
N HIS A 338 15.68 30.32 -6.17
CA HIS A 338 15.07 31.18 -7.20
C HIS A 338 15.01 30.45 -8.54
N PHE A 339 16.07 29.70 -8.88
CA PHE A 339 16.13 28.90 -10.10
C PHE A 339 15.01 27.87 -10.15
N LEU A 340 14.86 27.04 -9.11
CA LEU A 340 13.81 26.01 -9.06
C LEU A 340 12.41 26.60 -9.05
N THR A 341 12.21 27.73 -8.37
CA THR A 341 10.91 28.44 -8.37
C THR A 341 10.55 28.97 -9.77
N GLN A 342 11.53 29.52 -10.52
CA GLN A 342 11.32 29.97 -11.90
C GLN A 342 10.99 28.78 -12.81
N VAL A 343 11.79 27.73 -12.74
CA VAL A 343 11.58 26.47 -13.48
C VAL A 343 10.21 25.90 -13.18
N GLY A 344 9.87 25.76 -11.89
CA GLY A 344 8.57 25.24 -11.46
C GLY A 344 7.40 26.09 -11.96
N SER A 345 7.52 27.41 -11.94
CA SER A 345 6.47 28.31 -12.43
C SER A 345 6.29 28.25 -13.95
N ALA A 346 7.37 28.11 -14.71
CA ALA A 346 7.31 28.03 -16.16
C ALA A 346 6.70 26.70 -16.65
N ILE A 347 7.10 25.56 -16.07
CA ILE A 347 6.60 24.23 -16.46
C ILE A 347 5.13 24.05 -16.08
N LYS A 348 4.74 24.58 -14.93
CA LYS A 348 3.42 24.35 -14.32
C LYS A 348 2.30 25.25 -14.91
N LYS A 349 2.63 26.19 -15.78
CA LYS A 349 1.64 27.06 -16.45
C LYS A 349 0.99 26.45 -17.71
N GLY A 350 1.43 25.28 -18.18
CA GLY A 350 0.78 24.72 -19.36
C GLY A 350 1.54 23.68 -20.20
N GLY A 351 1.97 22.63 -19.66
CA GLY A 351 1.90 21.27 -20.21
C GLY A 351 2.64 20.86 -21.49
N ASN A 352 3.08 21.70 -22.38
CA ASN A 352 3.81 21.30 -23.58
C ASN A 352 5.16 21.99 -23.70
N GLN A 353 6.16 21.28 -24.23
CA GLN A 353 7.52 21.76 -24.48
C GLN A 353 7.61 23.14 -25.18
N GLN A 354 6.55 23.59 -25.83
CA GLN A 354 6.47 24.85 -26.54
C GLN A 354 6.22 26.10 -25.65
N GLN A 355 5.95 25.91 -24.35
CA GLN A 355 5.56 26.99 -23.42
C GLN A 355 6.56 27.26 -22.27
N LEU A 356 7.80 26.85 -22.42
CA LEU A 356 8.91 27.21 -21.52
C LEU A 356 9.41 28.67 -21.73
N ILE A 357 8.53 29.58 -22.17
CA ILE A 357 8.87 30.98 -22.52
C ILE A 357 9.47 31.73 -21.33
N ASP A 358 9.01 31.43 -20.11
CA ASP A 358 9.44 32.09 -18.87
C ASP A 358 10.56 31.32 -18.12
N ALA A 359 10.99 30.14 -18.62
CA ALA A 359 12.07 29.40 -18.00
C ALA A 359 13.44 29.99 -18.34
N PRO A 360 14.44 29.87 -17.45
CA PRO A 360 15.81 30.25 -17.79
C PRO A 360 16.30 29.46 -19.02
N LYS A 361 16.77 30.14 -20.04
CA LYS A 361 17.43 29.49 -21.17
C LYS A 361 18.87 29.18 -20.77
N LEU A 362 19.19 27.91 -20.69
CA LEU A 362 20.51 27.42 -20.34
C LEU A 362 21.15 26.79 -21.59
N ASP A 363 22.15 27.44 -22.13
CA ASP A 363 22.98 26.86 -23.21
C ASP A 363 24.41 26.68 -22.71
N GLY A 364 25.12 25.69 -23.22
CA GLY A 364 26.51 25.48 -22.86
C GLY A 364 26.70 24.65 -21.58
N HIS A 365 27.70 25.02 -20.78
CA HIS A 365 28.10 24.32 -19.56
C HIS A 365 27.55 24.99 -18.31
N VAL A 366 26.77 24.28 -17.52
CA VAL A 366 26.26 24.72 -16.23
C VAL A 366 27.05 24.10 -15.09
N VAL A 367 27.56 24.92 -14.18
CA VAL A 367 28.21 24.47 -12.96
C VAL A 367 27.26 24.68 -11.78
N VAL A 368 26.92 23.61 -11.06
CA VAL A 368 26.11 23.64 -9.84
C VAL A 368 27.02 23.45 -8.64
N LEU A 369 26.94 24.36 -7.68
CA LEU A 369 27.79 24.33 -6.47
C LEU A 369 27.02 23.76 -5.29
N GLY A 370 27.43 22.59 -4.81
CA GLY A 370 26.79 21.84 -3.71
C GLY A 370 26.40 20.44 -4.14
N ILE A 371 26.06 19.55 -3.17
CA ILE A 371 25.70 18.15 -3.38
C ILE A 371 24.55 17.70 -2.45
N GLY A 372 23.63 18.57 -2.16
CA GLY A 372 22.37 18.20 -1.52
C GLY A 372 21.29 17.94 -2.55
N ASP A 373 20.12 17.44 -2.12
CA ASP A 373 18.98 17.16 -2.98
C ASP A 373 18.61 18.34 -3.89
N THR A 374 18.57 19.55 -3.33
CA THR A 374 18.30 20.78 -4.08
C THR A 374 19.32 21.03 -5.20
N ALA A 375 20.61 20.74 -4.97
CA ALA A 375 21.66 20.90 -5.98
C ALA A 375 21.47 19.91 -7.13
N LEU A 376 21.08 18.68 -6.82
CA LEU A 376 20.80 17.67 -7.82
C LEU A 376 19.52 17.98 -8.61
N ASP A 377 18.48 18.47 -7.95
CA ASP A 377 17.27 18.96 -8.61
C ASP A 377 17.58 20.11 -9.58
N CYS A 378 18.47 21.04 -9.18
CA CYS A 378 18.96 22.10 -10.07
C CYS A 378 19.74 21.54 -11.26
N ALA A 379 20.65 20.59 -11.03
CA ALA A 379 21.46 19.99 -12.07
C ALA A 379 20.61 19.24 -13.10
N ARG A 380 19.66 18.43 -12.64
CA ARG A 380 18.72 17.69 -13.48
C ARG A 380 17.77 18.62 -14.23
N SER A 381 17.34 19.70 -13.60
CA SER A 381 16.53 20.73 -14.24
C SER A 381 17.30 21.50 -15.30
N ALA A 382 18.55 21.88 -15.01
CA ALA A 382 19.42 22.55 -15.98
C ALA A 382 19.63 21.70 -17.24
N PHE A 383 19.84 20.40 -17.06
CA PHE A 383 19.96 19.46 -18.17
C PHE A 383 18.69 19.44 -19.06
N ARG A 384 17.49 19.41 -18.42
CA ARG A 384 16.19 19.45 -19.12
C ARG A 384 15.91 20.78 -19.82
N LEU A 385 16.53 21.87 -19.36
CA LEU A 385 16.40 23.21 -19.96
C LEU A 385 17.39 23.45 -21.11
N GLY A 386 18.18 22.43 -21.52
CA GLY A 386 19.02 22.48 -22.72
C GLY A 386 20.51 22.67 -22.47
N ALA A 387 20.97 22.60 -21.22
CA ALA A 387 22.40 22.63 -20.92
C ALA A 387 23.14 21.48 -21.65
N LYS A 388 24.18 21.80 -22.38
CA LYS A 388 25.01 20.81 -23.12
C LYS A 388 25.86 19.96 -22.18
N ARG A 389 26.23 20.53 -21.04
CA ARG A 389 27.03 19.87 -20.01
C ARG A 389 26.59 20.41 -18.65
N VAL A 390 26.43 19.52 -17.66
CA VAL A 390 26.18 19.90 -16.29
C VAL A 390 27.23 19.27 -15.39
N THR A 391 27.85 20.08 -14.53
CA THR A 391 28.84 19.64 -13.55
C THR A 391 28.43 20.07 -12.15
N VAL A 392 28.30 19.12 -11.25
CA VAL A 392 28.07 19.37 -9.81
C VAL A 392 29.41 19.37 -9.10
N ALA A 393 29.82 20.51 -8.56
CA ALA A 393 31.07 20.68 -7.82
C ALA A 393 30.82 20.86 -6.32
N PHE A 394 31.52 20.08 -5.49
CA PHE A 394 31.33 20.07 -4.04
C PHE A 394 32.59 19.82 -3.24
N ARG A 395 32.66 20.40 -2.03
CA ARG A 395 33.86 20.39 -1.19
C ARG A 395 34.20 19.06 -0.50
N ARG A 396 33.24 18.14 -0.41
CA ARG A 396 33.35 16.85 0.28
C ARG A 396 33.69 15.72 -0.68
N GLY A 397 33.97 14.54 -0.16
CA GLY A 397 34.08 13.31 -0.93
C GLY A 397 32.73 12.63 -1.11
N PHE A 398 32.69 11.61 -1.97
CA PHE A 398 31.49 10.79 -2.18
C PHE A 398 31.07 10.00 -0.94
N GLN A 399 32.00 9.72 -0.01
CA GLN A 399 31.68 9.07 1.27
C GLN A 399 30.84 9.94 2.21
N ASP A 400 30.81 11.26 1.98
CA ASP A 400 30.08 12.23 2.79
C ASP A 400 28.95 12.91 1.99
N LEU A 401 28.33 12.20 1.07
CA LEU A 401 27.18 12.70 0.34
C LEU A 401 26.06 13.06 1.30
N ARG A 402 25.40 14.18 1.02
CA ARG A 402 24.20 14.62 1.75
C ARG A 402 22.92 14.42 0.96
N ALA A 403 23.04 14.16 -0.31
CA ALA A 403 21.90 13.83 -1.15
C ALA A 403 21.48 12.38 -0.92
N ASN A 404 20.19 12.16 -0.97
CA ASN A 404 19.60 10.83 -0.88
C ASN A 404 19.88 10.02 -2.15
N ASP A 405 20.02 8.71 -2.02
CA ASP A 405 20.30 7.80 -3.15
C ASP A 405 19.19 7.89 -4.22
N GLU A 406 17.95 8.12 -3.81
CA GLU A 406 16.77 8.28 -4.68
C GLU A 406 16.88 9.47 -5.65
N ILE A 407 17.78 10.44 -5.38
CA ILE A 407 18.03 11.59 -6.24
C ILE A 407 19.41 11.51 -6.90
N PHE A 408 20.39 11.00 -6.17
CA PHE A 408 21.77 10.92 -6.65
C PHE A 408 21.91 9.93 -7.81
N GLU A 409 21.35 8.72 -7.69
CA GLU A 409 21.44 7.71 -8.74
C GLU A 409 20.78 8.15 -10.06
N PRO A 410 19.56 8.70 -10.10
CA PRO A 410 19.01 9.26 -11.32
C PRO A 410 19.90 10.35 -11.96
N ALA A 411 20.46 11.26 -11.15
CA ALA A 411 21.36 12.30 -11.64
C ALA A 411 22.61 11.72 -12.30
N ARG A 412 23.18 10.67 -11.73
CA ARG A 412 24.32 9.94 -12.28
C ARG A 412 23.97 9.25 -13.60
N TYR A 413 22.79 8.62 -13.68
CA TYR A 413 22.33 7.96 -14.93
C TYR A 413 22.00 8.95 -16.05
N GLU A 414 21.58 10.17 -15.70
CA GLU A 414 21.36 11.25 -16.68
C GLU A 414 22.65 11.86 -17.23
N GLY A 415 23.84 11.40 -16.81
CA GLY A 415 25.13 11.85 -17.32
C GLY A 415 25.64 13.17 -16.72
N ILE A 416 25.13 13.56 -15.54
CA ILE A 416 25.66 14.71 -14.80
C ILE A 416 27.06 14.39 -14.31
N ASN A 417 28.00 15.33 -14.52
CA ASN A 417 29.40 15.20 -14.07
C ASN A 417 29.51 15.63 -12.60
N PHE A 418 30.41 14.96 -11.87
CA PHE A 418 30.66 15.25 -10.46
C PHE A 418 32.14 15.58 -10.23
N VAL A 419 32.39 16.69 -9.53
CA VAL A 419 33.71 17.11 -9.10
C VAL A 419 33.73 17.23 -7.58
N ALA A 420 34.21 16.16 -6.94
CA ALA A 420 34.41 16.12 -5.48
C ALA A 420 35.66 16.87 -5.04
N TYR A 421 35.74 17.18 -3.76
CA TYR A 421 36.86 17.84 -3.10
C TYR A 421 37.17 19.23 -3.66
N ALA A 422 36.20 19.95 -4.19
CA ALA A 422 36.30 21.28 -4.80
C ALA A 422 35.68 22.35 -3.90
N SER A 423 36.51 23.17 -3.24
CA SER A 423 36.06 24.35 -2.49
C SER A 423 36.10 25.57 -3.38
N PRO A 424 34.99 26.25 -3.64
CA PRO A 424 34.97 27.44 -4.47
C PRO A 424 35.73 28.59 -3.78
N LEU A 425 36.62 29.26 -4.55
CA LEU A 425 37.42 30.38 -4.10
C LEU A 425 36.97 31.71 -4.68
N GLU A 426 36.53 31.73 -5.94
CA GLU A 426 36.23 32.96 -6.65
C GLU A 426 35.41 32.67 -7.91
N TYR A 427 34.52 33.57 -8.32
CA TYR A 427 33.94 33.61 -9.67
C TYR A 427 34.82 34.46 -10.57
N GLU A 428 35.20 33.92 -11.73
CA GLU A 428 35.94 34.64 -12.77
C GLU A 428 34.96 35.23 -13.77
N PHE A 429 35.13 36.52 -14.11
CA PHE A 429 34.21 37.24 -14.98
C PHE A 429 34.88 37.58 -16.32
N ASP A 430 34.06 37.69 -17.36
CA ASP A 430 34.45 38.20 -18.66
C ASP A 430 34.41 39.73 -18.69
N SER A 431 34.73 40.32 -19.87
CA SER A 431 34.69 41.78 -20.08
C SER A 431 33.30 42.42 -19.94
N ASN A 432 32.24 41.59 -20.08
CA ASN A 432 30.83 42.03 -19.99
C ASN A 432 30.22 41.86 -18.59
N GLY A 433 31.06 41.41 -17.63
CA GLY A 433 30.63 41.15 -16.26
C GLY A 433 29.84 39.83 -16.04
N GLN A 434 29.82 38.93 -17.05
CA GLN A 434 29.26 37.60 -16.94
C GLN A 434 30.29 36.62 -16.38
N ILE A 435 29.81 35.60 -15.65
CA ILE A 435 30.69 34.55 -15.12
C ILE A 435 31.17 33.69 -16.31
N LYS A 436 32.48 33.48 -16.42
CA LYS A 436 33.11 32.61 -17.42
C LYS A 436 33.70 31.33 -16.83
N ALA A 437 34.01 31.32 -15.52
CA ALA A 437 34.55 30.16 -14.81
C ALA A 437 34.35 30.28 -13.30
N VAL A 438 34.42 29.16 -12.60
CA VAL A 438 34.52 29.09 -11.15
C VAL A 438 35.90 28.52 -10.77
N LYS A 439 36.62 29.25 -9.92
CA LYS A 439 37.93 28.85 -9.37
C LYS A 439 37.79 28.10 -8.08
N PHE A 440 38.47 26.99 -7.93
CA PHE A 440 38.42 26.09 -6.80
C PHE A 440 39.78 25.84 -6.18
N ASP A 441 39.81 25.57 -4.89
CA ASP A 441 40.93 24.91 -4.21
C ASP A 441 40.54 23.44 -3.95
N LYS A 442 41.46 22.53 -4.24
CA LYS A 442 41.28 21.11 -3.94
C LYS A 442 41.39 20.84 -2.45
N ASN A 443 40.39 20.10 -1.91
CA ASN A 443 40.39 19.68 -0.53
C ASN A 443 40.96 18.27 -0.35
N LEU A 444 41.42 17.98 0.87
CA LEU A 444 41.70 16.62 1.30
C LEU A 444 41.04 16.37 2.67
N PRO A 445 40.50 15.17 2.90
CA PRO A 445 40.00 14.79 4.21
C PRO A 445 41.14 14.72 5.21
N GLN A 446 40.90 15.24 6.42
CA GLN A 446 41.82 15.07 7.56
C GLN A 446 41.19 14.05 8.49
N ASN A 447 41.96 13.01 8.82
CA ASN A 447 41.57 12.07 9.88
C ASN A 447 41.63 12.79 11.23
N ASN A 448 40.46 12.92 11.89
CA ASN A 448 40.37 13.26 13.31
C ASN A 448 39.70 12.09 14.01
N ASP A 449 40.11 11.84 15.27
CA ASP A 449 39.62 10.75 16.13
C ASP A 449 38.13 10.86 16.49
N ASN A 450 37.43 11.87 16.02
CA ASN A 450 35.98 12.03 16.14
C ASN A 450 35.33 11.94 14.76
N ASP A 451 34.24 11.19 14.61
CA ASP A 451 33.48 10.83 13.42
C ASP A 451 33.10 11.93 12.40
N ASN A 452 33.61 13.16 12.57
CA ASN A 452 33.38 14.27 11.64
C ASN A 452 34.64 14.52 10.80
N LEU A 453 34.66 14.02 9.56
CA LEU A 453 35.71 14.32 8.59
C LEU A 453 35.83 15.84 8.36
N LYS A 454 36.98 16.41 8.75
CA LYS A 454 37.33 17.79 8.40
C LYS A 454 38.07 17.79 7.07
N TYR A 455 37.81 18.79 6.25
CA TYR A 455 38.44 18.97 4.94
C TYR A 455 39.42 20.17 5.03
N LYS A 456 40.62 20.01 4.50
CA LYS A 456 41.64 21.08 4.47
C LYS A 456 41.98 21.40 3.00
N ASN A 457 42.02 22.69 2.70
CA ASN A 457 42.47 23.20 1.44
C ASN A 457 43.97 22.85 1.22
N THR A 458 44.31 22.47 0.00
CA THR A 458 45.68 22.03 -0.38
C THR A 458 46.48 23.09 -1.09
N ASN A 459 45.88 24.24 -1.41
CA ASN A 459 46.42 25.28 -2.25
C ASN A 459 46.66 24.80 -3.73
N GLN A 460 46.03 23.68 -4.12
CA GLN A 460 46.02 23.24 -5.52
C GLN A 460 44.78 23.86 -6.20
N ILE A 461 45.06 24.94 -6.93
CA ILE A 461 43.98 25.74 -7.53
C ILE A 461 43.71 25.23 -8.95
N PHE A 462 42.43 25.15 -9.33
CA PHE A 462 41.96 24.87 -10.66
C PHE A 462 40.71 25.67 -10.99
N SER A 463 40.43 25.92 -12.25
CA SER A 463 39.23 26.60 -12.70
C SER A 463 38.36 25.70 -13.56
N LEU A 464 37.06 25.73 -13.40
CA LEU A 464 36.06 25.08 -14.27
C LEU A 464 35.40 26.17 -15.11
N PRO A 465 35.63 26.18 -16.43
CA PRO A 465 34.90 27.06 -17.34
C PRO A 465 33.40 26.74 -17.33
N CYS A 466 32.56 27.75 -17.37
CA CYS A 466 31.10 27.60 -17.37
C CYS A 466 30.43 28.79 -18.06
N ASP A 467 29.25 28.52 -18.62
CA ASP A 467 28.37 29.54 -19.20
C ASP A 467 27.33 29.99 -18.17
N HIS A 468 26.95 29.12 -17.22
CA HIS A 468 26.01 29.44 -16.13
C HIS A 468 26.46 28.81 -14.81
N VAL A 469 26.08 29.46 -13.70
CA VAL A 469 26.34 28.94 -12.35
C VAL A 469 25.05 28.91 -11.54
N VAL A 470 24.82 27.77 -10.85
CA VAL A 470 23.76 27.66 -9.85
C VAL A 470 24.38 27.41 -8.48
N GLN A 471 24.22 28.37 -7.55
CA GLN A 471 24.73 28.24 -6.19
C GLN A 471 23.69 27.59 -5.29
N SER A 472 24.02 26.42 -4.69
CA SER A 472 23.14 25.63 -3.84
C SER A 472 23.79 25.30 -2.49
N PHE A 473 23.90 26.30 -1.62
CA PHE A 473 24.50 26.20 -0.27
C PHE A 473 23.46 26.08 0.85
N GLY A 474 22.21 25.74 0.51
CA GLY A 474 21.06 25.71 1.41
C GLY A 474 20.38 27.04 1.56
N CYS A 475 19.45 27.11 2.51
CA CYS A 475 18.63 28.28 2.79
C CYS A 475 18.74 28.69 4.26
N VAL A 476 18.31 29.92 4.57
CA VAL A 476 18.30 30.52 5.91
C VAL A 476 16.92 31.13 6.20
N LEU A 477 16.67 31.45 7.48
CA LEU A 477 15.49 32.20 7.91
C LEU A 477 15.54 33.63 7.33
N PRO A 478 14.38 34.23 7.06
CA PRO A 478 14.31 35.61 6.56
C PRO A 478 14.88 36.61 7.58
N ASP A 479 15.49 37.71 7.09
CA ASP A 479 16.06 38.78 7.96
C ASP A 479 14.99 39.79 8.29
N GLU A 480 13.92 39.38 8.98
CA GLU A 480 12.81 40.21 9.42
C GLU A 480 12.83 40.42 10.94
N GLN A 481 12.32 41.57 11.41
CA GLN A 481 12.38 41.88 12.84
C GLN A 481 11.63 40.90 13.74
N TRP A 482 10.49 40.39 13.28
CA TRP A 482 9.69 39.42 14.04
C TRP A 482 10.41 38.06 14.17
N VAL A 483 11.24 37.68 13.17
CA VAL A 483 12.04 36.47 13.23
C VAL A 483 13.16 36.59 14.28
N LYS A 484 13.77 37.77 14.43
CA LYS A 484 14.90 37.98 15.33
C LYS A 484 14.59 37.63 16.80
N LYS A 485 13.34 37.84 17.23
CA LYS A 485 12.87 37.50 18.58
C LYS A 485 12.72 35.99 18.81
N LEU A 486 12.56 35.22 17.74
CA LEU A 486 12.31 33.78 17.77
C LEU A 486 13.57 32.97 17.44
N LYS A 487 14.62 33.62 16.93
CA LYS A 487 15.78 33.01 16.31
C LYS A 487 16.73 32.35 17.31
N LYS A 488 17.05 31.06 17.11
CA LYS A 488 18.12 30.37 17.80
C LYS A 488 19.44 30.41 17.02
N SER A 489 19.33 30.35 15.68
CA SER A 489 20.46 30.45 14.74
C SER A 489 19.96 30.98 13.37
N ASP A 490 20.85 31.09 12.38
CA ASP A 490 20.47 31.56 11.04
C ASP A 490 19.49 30.65 10.31
N THR A 491 19.38 29.40 10.76
CA THR A 491 18.51 28.38 10.16
C THR A 491 17.45 27.82 11.12
N LEU A 492 17.47 28.23 12.42
CA LEU A 492 16.62 27.59 13.44
C LEU A 492 15.91 28.63 14.30
N LEU A 493 14.63 28.40 14.54
CA LEU A 493 13.84 29.05 15.59
C LEU A 493 13.98 28.29 16.92
N ASP A 494 13.80 28.99 18.05
CA ASP A 494 13.95 28.40 19.40
C ASP A 494 12.59 27.88 19.90
N ILE A 495 12.48 26.56 19.99
CA ILE A 495 11.27 25.86 20.39
C ILE A 495 11.53 24.82 21.48
N ASN A 496 10.45 24.36 22.09
CA ASN A 496 10.39 23.05 22.75
C ASN A 496 10.14 21.97 21.69
N THR A 497 11.06 21.05 21.51
CA THR A 497 11.01 20.00 20.46
C THR A 497 9.90 18.98 20.68
N ASP A 498 9.44 18.80 21.91
CA ASP A 498 8.41 17.82 22.24
C ASP A 498 6.99 18.35 21.92
N THR A 499 6.81 19.69 22.02
CA THR A 499 5.52 20.36 21.85
C THR A 499 5.43 21.22 20.60
N GLN A 500 6.55 21.49 19.93
CA GLN A 500 6.69 22.44 18.85
C GLN A 500 6.33 23.90 19.22
N GLN A 501 6.19 24.20 20.51
CA GLN A 501 5.87 25.52 21.04
C GLN A 501 7.12 26.41 21.12
N THR A 502 7.00 27.68 20.76
CA THR A 502 8.13 28.63 20.87
C THR A 502 8.41 28.96 22.33
N LYS A 503 9.69 29.20 22.67
CA LYS A 503 10.05 29.68 24.02
C LYS A 503 9.68 31.14 24.27
N ALA A 504 9.49 31.92 23.20
CA ALA A 504 9.19 33.34 23.29
C ALA A 504 7.71 33.65 23.52
N TYR A 505 6.80 32.79 23.02
CA TYR A 505 5.36 33.04 23.07
C TYR A 505 4.58 31.72 23.28
N GLU A 506 3.82 31.61 24.34
CA GLU A 506 3.04 30.42 24.68
C GLU A 506 1.94 30.05 23.65
N TRP A 507 1.40 31.05 22.93
CA TRP A 507 0.34 30.88 21.94
C TRP A 507 0.85 30.51 20.54
N MET A 508 2.19 30.40 20.37
CA MET A 508 2.83 30.22 19.08
C MET A 508 3.58 28.89 18.98
N PHE A 509 3.37 28.20 17.86
CA PHE A 509 3.98 26.92 17.53
C PHE A 509 4.69 27.01 16.19
N VAL A 510 5.66 26.14 15.95
CA VAL A 510 6.51 26.16 14.75
C VAL A 510 6.76 24.76 14.28
N GLY A 511 6.88 24.53 12.96
CA GLY A 511 7.31 23.26 12.40
C GLY A 511 7.93 23.39 11.01
N GLY A 512 8.49 22.32 10.53
CA GLY A 512 9.17 22.23 9.25
C GLY A 512 10.61 22.73 9.28
N ASP A 513 11.16 23.13 8.14
CA ASP A 513 12.59 23.45 7.99
C ASP A 513 13.09 24.52 8.98
N ALA A 514 12.21 25.42 9.43
CA ALA A 514 12.52 26.45 10.42
C ALA A 514 12.92 25.90 11.80
N VAL A 515 12.63 24.63 12.09
CA VAL A 515 13.04 23.94 13.33
C VAL A 515 14.08 22.84 13.06
N GLY A 516 14.52 22.68 11.83
CA GLY A 516 15.61 21.81 11.42
C GLY A 516 15.19 20.42 10.94
N THR A 517 13.99 20.27 10.43
CA THR A 517 13.56 19.03 9.77
C THR A 517 14.46 18.69 8.60
N LYS A 518 14.61 17.40 8.33
CA LYS A 518 15.47 16.91 7.26
C LYS A 518 14.65 16.52 6.02
N ASN A 519 13.48 15.95 6.24
CA ASN A 519 12.65 15.34 5.22
C ASN A 519 11.22 15.89 5.25
N LEU A 520 10.52 15.72 4.14
CA LEU A 520 9.12 16.13 4.01
C LEU A 520 8.23 15.51 5.11
N VAL A 521 8.40 14.22 5.37
CA VAL A 521 7.60 13.50 6.37
C VAL A 521 7.85 13.99 7.80
N ASP A 522 9.06 14.50 8.10
CA ASP A 522 9.37 15.11 9.39
C ASP A 522 8.58 16.42 9.56
N ALA A 523 8.53 17.25 8.51
CA ALA A 523 7.74 18.48 8.52
C ALA A 523 6.24 18.19 8.70
N VAL A 524 5.73 17.13 8.08
CA VAL A 524 4.34 16.66 8.27
C VAL A 524 4.11 16.27 9.73
N ASN A 525 5.06 15.56 10.33
CA ASN A 525 4.98 15.15 11.74
C ASN A 525 5.04 16.34 12.72
N ASP A 526 5.84 17.36 12.42
CA ASP A 526 5.87 18.59 13.22
C ASP A 526 4.49 19.26 13.26
N GLY A 527 3.83 19.36 12.09
CA GLY A 527 2.47 19.90 12.00
C GLY A 527 1.44 19.04 12.76
N LYS A 528 1.57 17.69 12.66
CA LYS A 528 0.75 16.73 13.42
C LYS A 528 0.93 16.94 14.92
N THR A 529 2.16 17.01 15.39
CA THR A 529 2.50 17.23 16.82
C THR A 529 2.00 18.60 17.29
N ALA A 530 2.33 19.66 16.58
CA ALA A 530 1.91 21.02 16.94
C ALA A 530 0.40 21.14 17.05
N SER A 531 -0.37 20.51 16.15
CA SER A 531 -1.82 20.54 16.16
C SER A 531 -2.43 20.06 17.47
N TRP A 532 -1.85 19.01 18.06
CA TRP A 532 -2.28 18.49 19.35
C TRP A 532 -1.96 19.46 20.50
N TYR A 533 -0.75 20.02 20.53
CA TYR A 533 -0.38 20.93 21.60
C TYR A 533 -1.05 22.29 21.46
N MET A 534 -1.37 22.74 20.25
CA MET A 534 -2.26 23.89 20.01
C MET A 534 -3.67 23.61 20.54
N HIS A 535 -4.20 22.41 20.25
CA HIS A 535 -5.49 21.98 20.79
C HIS A 535 -5.45 21.99 22.32
N LYS A 536 -4.44 21.38 22.94
CA LYS A 536 -4.27 21.37 24.39
C LYS A 536 -4.22 22.78 24.97
N TYR A 537 -3.40 23.66 24.39
CA TYR A 537 -3.28 25.05 24.81
C TYR A 537 -4.63 25.81 24.77
N ILE A 538 -5.37 25.67 23.65
CA ILE A 538 -6.67 26.36 23.51
C ILE A 538 -7.70 25.79 24.50
N GLN A 539 -7.82 24.48 24.60
CA GLN A 539 -8.81 23.83 25.47
C GLN A 539 -8.55 24.16 26.95
N GLU A 540 -7.30 24.08 27.41
CA GLU A 540 -6.90 24.44 28.77
C GLU A 540 -7.18 25.92 29.08
N LYS A 541 -6.91 26.83 28.14
CA LYS A 541 -7.25 28.26 28.23
C LYS A 541 -8.74 28.48 28.42
N HIS A 542 -9.59 27.63 27.82
CA HIS A 542 -11.06 27.65 27.98
C HIS A 542 -11.54 26.75 29.13
N GLY A 543 -10.65 26.27 30.01
CA GLY A 543 -10.98 25.47 31.20
C GLY A 543 -11.45 24.06 30.92
N GLN A 544 -11.16 23.52 29.72
CA GLN A 544 -11.48 22.15 29.33
C GLN A 544 -10.32 21.22 29.68
N LYS A 545 -10.62 20.01 30.13
CA LYS A 545 -9.60 18.95 30.32
C LYS A 545 -9.31 18.25 29.00
N VAL A 546 -8.04 18.04 28.72
CA VAL A 546 -7.53 17.30 27.56
C VAL A 546 -6.77 16.05 28.04
N PRO A 547 -6.89 14.90 27.35
CA PRO A 547 -6.10 13.71 27.67
C PRO A 547 -4.60 14.00 27.67
N GLU A 548 -3.84 13.31 28.51
CA GLU A 548 -2.37 13.44 28.54
C GLU A 548 -1.73 12.87 27.27
N THR A 549 -2.26 11.76 26.78
CA THR A 549 -1.81 11.11 25.53
C THR A 549 -2.49 11.75 24.33
N PRO A 550 -1.76 12.08 23.25
CA PRO A 550 -2.35 12.59 22.02
C PRO A 550 -3.38 11.65 21.39
N GLU A 551 -4.58 12.16 21.14
CA GLU A 551 -5.68 11.47 20.47
C GLU A 551 -6.10 12.27 19.23
N LEU A 552 -5.55 11.93 18.09
CA LEU A 552 -5.82 12.64 16.83
C LEU A 552 -6.87 11.87 16.00
N PRO A 553 -7.88 12.58 15.46
CA PRO A 553 -8.88 11.95 14.60
C PRO A 553 -8.26 11.47 13.28
N GLY A 554 -8.66 10.27 12.88
CA GLY A 554 -8.27 9.69 11.60
C GLY A 554 -8.94 10.36 10.41
N PHE A 555 -8.59 9.89 9.23
CA PHE A 555 -9.22 10.27 7.96
C PHE A 555 -10.65 9.73 7.88
N TYR A 556 -11.59 10.56 7.42
CA TYR A 556 -13.00 10.22 7.35
C TYR A 556 -13.64 10.71 6.05
N THR A 557 -14.56 9.89 5.49
CA THR A 557 -15.31 10.19 4.27
C THR A 557 -16.73 9.65 4.37
N GLU A 558 -17.60 9.97 3.39
CA GLU A 558 -18.95 9.38 3.29
C GLU A 558 -18.94 7.84 3.19
N ILE A 559 -17.83 7.22 2.79
CA ILE A 559 -17.70 5.76 2.74
C ILE A 559 -17.79 5.16 4.15
N ASP A 560 -17.31 5.88 5.16
CA ASP A 560 -17.35 5.42 6.56
C ASP A 560 -18.75 5.47 7.16
N ASP A 561 -19.65 6.27 6.59
CA ASP A 561 -21.07 6.35 6.99
C ASP A 561 -21.95 5.25 6.36
N VAL A 562 -21.34 4.41 5.47
CA VAL A 562 -22.11 3.32 4.87
C VAL A 562 -22.60 2.34 5.93
N ASP A 563 -23.90 2.21 6.06
CA ASP A 563 -24.55 1.29 6.96
C ASP A 563 -24.33 -0.16 6.52
N ILE A 564 -23.55 -0.90 7.31
CA ILE A 564 -23.29 -2.33 7.14
C ILE A 564 -23.98 -3.20 8.21
N SER A 565 -24.97 -2.65 8.88
CA SER A 565 -25.79 -3.40 9.83
C SER A 565 -26.58 -4.52 9.15
N THR A 566 -26.84 -5.57 9.89
CA THR A 566 -27.61 -6.73 9.42
C THR A 566 -28.52 -7.27 10.52
N GLU A 567 -29.42 -8.19 10.14
CA GLU A 567 -30.29 -8.90 11.08
C GLU A 567 -30.33 -10.38 10.70
N ILE A 568 -30.14 -11.24 11.68
CA ILE A 568 -30.21 -12.68 11.50
C ILE A 568 -30.92 -13.34 12.72
N CYS A 569 -31.80 -14.27 12.46
CA CYS A 569 -32.65 -14.90 13.51
C CYS A 569 -33.44 -13.89 14.39
N GLY A 570 -33.71 -12.68 13.86
CA GLY A 570 -34.38 -11.59 14.61
C GLY A 570 -33.45 -10.81 15.55
N VAL A 571 -32.12 -11.08 15.51
CA VAL A 571 -31.09 -10.36 16.27
C VAL A 571 -30.38 -9.38 15.36
N LYS A 572 -30.37 -8.09 15.75
CA LYS A 572 -29.69 -7.02 15.00
C LYS A 572 -28.20 -6.97 15.35
N MET A 573 -27.39 -6.70 14.36
CA MET A 573 -25.94 -6.55 14.47
C MET A 573 -25.47 -5.28 13.73
N GLU A 574 -24.48 -4.58 14.25
CA GLU A 574 -23.93 -3.36 13.65
C GLU A 574 -23.13 -3.66 12.37
N ASN A 575 -22.59 -4.88 12.26
CA ASN A 575 -21.89 -5.34 11.08
C ASN A 575 -22.02 -6.87 10.91
N PRO A 576 -21.80 -7.41 9.70
CA PRO A 576 -22.01 -8.84 9.44
C PRO A 576 -20.85 -9.74 9.88
N PHE A 577 -19.80 -9.22 10.52
CA PHE A 577 -18.56 -9.96 10.78
C PHE A 577 -18.50 -10.53 12.19
N GLY A 578 -18.17 -11.81 12.31
CA GLY A 578 -17.92 -12.47 13.57
C GLY A 578 -16.92 -13.61 13.45
N LEU A 579 -16.51 -14.17 14.59
CA LEU A 579 -15.55 -15.27 14.64
C LEU A 579 -16.27 -16.63 14.68
N ALA A 580 -15.82 -17.55 13.85
CA ALA A 580 -16.31 -18.92 13.79
C ALA A 580 -15.92 -19.72 15.05
N SER A 581 -16.65 -20.81 15.33
CA SER A 581 -16.28 -21.83 16.33
C SER A 581 -15.00 -22.56 15.91
N ALA A 582 -13.83 -22.00 16.33
CA ALA A 582 -12.52 -22.37 15.84
C ALA A 582 -11.42 -21.91 16.82
N PRO A 583 -10.14 -22.12 16.58
CA PRO A 583 -9.07 -21.65 17.44
C PRO A 583 -9.18 -20.19 17.95
N PRO A 584 -9.64 -19.21 17.14
CA PRO A 584 -9.79 -17.83 17.64
C PRO A 584 -10.82 -17.63 18.78
N THR A 585 -11.66 -18.61 19.07
CA THR A 585 -12.73 -18.53 20.07
C THR A 585 -12.63 -19.60 21.16
N THR A 586 -11.41 -20.00 21.52
CA THR A 586 -11.17 -21.07 22.52
C THR A 586 -11.23 -20.61 23.97
N SER A 587 -11.36 -19.31 24.22
CA SER A 587 -11.48 -18.75 25.59
C SER A 587 -12.19 -17.40 25.59
N TYR A 588 -12.70 -17.00 26.80
CA TYR A 588 -13.36 -15.69 26.94
C TYR A 588 -12.47 -14.49 26.64
N PRO A 589 -11.20 -14.44 27.11
CA PRO A 589 -10.35 -13.29 26.80
C PRO A 589 -10.15 -13.09 25.29
N MET A 590 -10.16 -14.18 24.51
CA MET A 590 -10.07 -14.10 23.05
C MET A 590 -11.35 -13.52 22.44
N ILE A 591 -12.51 -13.92 22.95
CA ILE A 591 -13.82 -13.41 22.51
C ILE A 591 -13.94 -11.93 22.91
N ALA A 592 -13.65 -11.58 24.17
CA ALA A 592 -13.66 -10.20 24.66
C ALA A 592 -12.80 -9.29 23.77
N ARG A 593 -11.55 -9.69 23.50
CA ARG A 593 -10.67 -8.95 22.61
C ARG A 593 -11.25 -8.80 21.20
N SER A 594 -11.97 -9.78 20.67
CA SER A 594 -12.59 -9.65 19.35
C SER A 594 -13.73 -8.61 19.35
N PHE A 595 -14.48 -8.53 20.44
CA PHE A 595 -15.53 -7.52 20.62
C PHE A 595 -14.97 -6.11 20.79
N ASP A 596 -13.85 -5.95 21.51
CA ASP A 596 -13.12 -4.68 21.62
C ASP A 596 -12.61 -4.20 20.24
N ILE A 597 -12.21 -5.12 19.36
CA ILE A 597 -11.77 -4.82 17.98
C ILE A 597 -12.92 -4.33 17.11
N GLY A 598 -14.16 -4.81 17.38
CA GLY A 598 -15.36 -4.42 16.64
C GLY A 598 -16.13 -5.55 15.96
N TYR A 599 -15.69 -6.81 16.05
CA TYR A 599 -16.51 -7.95 15.61
C TYR A 599 -17.84 -7.94 16.35
N ASP A 600 -18.93 -8.27 15.68
CA ASP A 600 -20.25 -8.12 16.28
C ASP A 600 -20.80 -9.40 16.88
N PHE A 601 -20.29 -10.55 16.43
CA PHE A 601 -20.62 -11.82 17.04
C PHE A 601 -19.40 -12.76 17.17
N ALA A 602 -19.51 -13.73 18.07
CA ALA A 602 -18.54 -14.81 18.20
C ALA A 602 -19.26 -16.13 18.51
N VAL A 603 -18.82 -17.20 17.81
CA VAL A 603 -19.27 -18.55 18.10
C VAL A 603 -18.22 -19.21 18.99
N VAL A 604 -18.56 -19.61 20.21
CA VAL A 604 -17.61 -20.26 21.12
C VAL A 604 -17.10 -21.59 20.54
N LYS A 605 -15.93 -22.03 20.96
CA LYS A 605 -15.40 -23.34 20.57
C LYS A 605 -16.40 -24.44 21.01
N THR A 606 -16.75 -25.35 20.08
CA THR A 606 -17.75 -26.39 20.29
C THR A 606 -17.55 -27.15 21.62
N ALA A 607 -18.53 -27.13 22.49
CA ALA A 607 -18.54 -27.84 23.75
C ALA A 607 -19.33 -29.17 23.65
N VAL A 608 -18.96 -30.12 24.46
CA VAL A 608 -19.59 -31.43 24.61
C VAL A 608 -19.93 -31.68 26.07
N LEU A 609 -20.72 -32.73 26.36
CA LEU A 609 -20.91 -33.20 27.73
C LEU A 609 -19.59 -33.64 28.36
N ASP A 610 -19.40 -33.45 29.65
CA ASP A 610 -18.15 -33.77 30.34
C ASP A 610 -17.72 -35.23 30.18
N LYS A 611 -18.66 -36.17 30.04
CA LYS A 611 -18.41 -37.60 29.73
C LYS A 611 -17.75 -37.79 28.36
N ASP A 612 -17.90 -36.86 27.45
CA ASP A 612 -17.44 -36.93 26.06
C ASP A 612 -16.23 -36.04 25.79
N THR A 613 -15.71 -35.32 26.80
CA THR A 613 -14.53 -34.50 26.69
C THR A 613 -13.32 -35.31 26.14
N VAL A 614 -12.61 -34.72 25.21
CA VAL A 614 -11.45 -35.33 24.59
C VAL A 614 -10.26 -34.35 24.58
N PHE A 615 -9.06 -34.88 24.60
CA PHE A 615 -7.85 -34.05 24.42
C PHE A 615 -7.46 -34.01 22.95
N ASN A 616 -6.99 -32.85 22.52
CA ASN A 616 -6.53 -32.65 21.15
C ASN A 616 -5.20 -33.35 20.91
N VAL A 617 -4.98 -33.84 19.68
CA VAL A 617 -3.71 -34.38 19.23
C VAL A 617 -2.69 -33.23 18.99
N SER A 618 -1.40 -33.61 18.85
CA SER A 618 -0.32 -32.64 18.61
C SER A 618 0.67 -33.18 17.58
N PRO A 619 1.11 -32.38 16.60
CA PRO A 619 0.54 -31.09 16.15
C PRO A 619 -0.85 -31.26 15.51
N ARG A 620 -1.63 -30.19 15.37
CA ARG A 620 -3.02 -30.33 14.88
C ARG A 620 -3.47 -29.25 13.89
N ILE A 621 -2.63 -28.26 13.64
CA ILE A 621 -2.90 -27.20 12.65
C ILE A 621 -1.70 -27.09 11.72
N PHE A 622 -1.93 -27.14 10.43
CA PHE A 622 -0.92 -27.11 9.40
C PHE A 622 -1.27 -26.05 8.38
N LYS A 623 -0.28 -25.28 7.91
CA LYS A 623 -0.46 -24.44 6.74
C LYS A 623 -0.28 -25.28 5.49
N VAL A 624 -1.24 -25.22 4.56
CA VAL A 624 -1.09 -25.87 3.26
C VAL A 624 0.00 -25.12 2.49
N PRO A 625 1.10 -25.82 2.10
CA PRO A 625 2.17 -25.15 1.37
C PRO A 625 1.68 -24.71 -0.01
N ASP A 626 1.63 -23.42 -0.25
CA ASP A 626 1.49 -22.85 -1.59
C ASP A 626 2.51 -21.73 -1.76
N PRO A 627 3.73 -22.07 -2.25
CA PRO A 627 4.80 -21.08 -2.38
C PRO A 627 4.50 -19.99 -3.42
N LEU A 628 3.55 -20.22 -4.33
CA LEU A 628 3.27 -19.31 -5.44
C LEU A 628 2.10 -18.36 -5.17
N ARG A 629 1.11 -18.77 -4.37
CA ARG A 629 -0.14 -18.03 -4.21
C ARG A 629 -0.30 -17.31 -2.89
N GLN A 630 0.48 -17.64 -1.85
CA GLN A 630 0.35 -17.10 -0.49
C GLN A 630 -1.11 -17.08 0.04
N GLU A 631 -1.94 -17.98 -0.49
CA GLU A 631 -3.33 -18.11 -0.07
C GLU A 631 -3.41 -18.63 1.37
N CYS A 632 -4.39 -18.14 2.10
CA CYS A 632 -4.65 -18.50 3.48
C CYS A 632 -5.42 -19.82 3.52
N SER A 633 -4.73 -20.94 3.40
CA SER A 633 -5.32 -22.27 3.49
C SER A 633 -4.63 -23.11 4.58
N TYR A 634 -5.44 -23.79 5.39
CA TYR A 634 -4.96 -24.60 6.51
C TYR A 634 -5.60 -25.98 6.49
N GLY A 635 -4.81 -26.99 6.87
CA GLY A 635 -5.30 -28.27 7.33
C GLY A 635 -5.39 -28.25 8.86
N ASN A 636 -6.37 -28.94 9.44
CA ASN A 636 -6.50 -29.04 10.88
C ASN A 636 -7.10 -30.38 11.32
N ILE A 637 -6.73 -30.81 12.53
CA ILE A 637 -7.27 -31.97 13.25
C ILE A 637 -7.83 -31.48 14.60
N GLU A 638 -8.38 -30.27 14.60
CA GLU A 638 -8.95 -29.63 15.79
C GLU A 638 -10.25 -30.30 16.21
N LEU A 639 -10.25 -30.88 17.39
CA LEU A 639 -11.42 -31.49 18.00
C LEU A 639 -12.31 -30.43 18.71
N VAL A 640 -13.09 -30.85 19.64
CA VAL A 640 -13.95 -30.00 20.48
C VAL A 640 -13.15 -29.22 21.53
N SER A 641 -13.82 -28.37 22.28
CA SER A 641 -13.24 -27.61 23.39
C SER A 641 -12.76 -28.57 24.49
N GLU A 642 -11.56 -28.35 25.01
CA GLU A 642 -11.07 -28.98 26.24
C GLU A 642 -11.64 -28.31 27.51
N LYS A 643 -12.30 -27.17 27.35
CA LYS A 643 -13.01 -26.49 28.43
C LYS A 643 -14.33 -27.15 28.70
N SER A 644 -14.70 -27.29 30.00
CA SER A 644 -15.98 -27.86 30.42
C SER A 644 -17.16 -27.04 29.94
N LEU A 645 -18.34 -27.64 29.85
CA LEU A 645 -19.57 -26.94 29.55
C LEU A 645 -19.86 -25.83 30.57
N LYS A 646 -19.57 -26.09 31.85
CA LYS A 646 -19.68 -25.10 32.94
C LYS A 646 -18.81 -23.87 32.68
N TYR A 647 -17.57 -24.03 32.20
CA TYR A 647 -16.73 -22.89 31.82
C TYR A 647 -17.43 -21.99 30.81
N TRP A 648 -18.06 -22.54 29.79
CA TRP A 648 -18.74 -21.79 28.75
C TRP A 648 -20.00 -21.11 29.26
N VAL A 649 -20.78 -21.76 30.15
CA VAL A 649 -21.96 -21.17 30.79
C VAL A 649 -21.59 -19.96 31.66
N GLU A 650 -20.62 -20.11 32.56
CA GLU A 650 -20.19 -19.01 33.43
C GLU A 650 -19.58 -17.84 32.66
N GLY A 651 -18.82 -18.12 31.64
CA GLY A 651 -18.26 -17.06 30.86
C GLY A 651 -19.25 -16.37 29.93
N ALA A 652 -20.27 -17.06 29.46
CA ALA A 652 -21.34 -16.37 28.74
C ALA A 652 -21.94 -15.27 29.60
N LYS A 653 -22.16 -15.54 30.92
CA LYS A 653 -22.63 -14.54 31.87
C LYS A 653 -21.66 -13.36 31.97
N GLN A 654 -20.35 -13.62 32.02
CA GLN A 654 -19.35 -12.56 32.11
C GLN A 654 -19.27 -11.75 30.82
N ILE A 655 -19.23 -12.39 29.67
CA ILE A 655 -19.17 -11.73 28.36
C ILE A 655 -20.41 -10.83 28.15
N LYS A 656 -21.59 -11.33 28.42
CA LYS A 656 -22.83 -10.54 28.22
C LYS A 656 -23.01 -9.43 29.24
N LYS A 657 -22.34 -9.52 30.39
CA LYS A 657 -22.26 -8.41 31.34
C LYS A 657 -21.36 -7.29 30.82
N ASP A 658 -20.20 -7.64 30.27
CA ASP A 658 -19.21 -6.69 29.79
C ASP A 658 -19.57 -6.15 28.40
N TYR A 659 -20.22 -6.96 27.55
CA TYR A 659 -20.59 -6.67 26.17
C TYR A 659 -22.08 -6.96 25.88
N PRO A 660 -23.01 -6.23 26.50
CA PRO A 660 -24.45 -6.55 26.44
C PRO A 660 -25.02 -6.50 25.01
N ASN A 661 -24.47 -5.65 24.15
CA ASN A 661 -24.93 -5.44 22.77
C ASN A 661 -24.28 -6.37 21.74
N LYS A 662 -23.24 -7.12 22.11
CA LYS A 662 -22.57 -8.07 21.22
C LYS A 662 -23.22 -9.44 21.24
N VAL A 663 -23.21 -10.14 20.13
CA VAL A 663 -23.91 -11.42 19.96
C VAL A 663 -22.99 -12.60 20.31
N LEU A 664 -23.36 -13.37 21.30
CA LEU A 664 -22.63 -14.56 21.72
C LEU A 664 -23.39 -15.82 21.33
N ILE A 665 -22.77 -16.70 20.54
CA ILE A 665 -23.36 -17.93 20.03
C ILE A 665 -22.70 -19.13 20.71
N GLY A 666 -23.49 -19.94 21.42
CA GLY A 666 -23.05 -21.23 21.98
C GLY A 666 -22.84 -22.24 20.85
N SER A 667 -21.81 -23.09 20.91
CA SER A 667 -21.63 -24.19 19.96
C SER A 667 -21.57 -25.52 20.69
N LEU A 668 -22.46 -26.45 20.33
CA LEU A 668 -22.70 -27.71 21.04
C LEU A 668 -22.58 -28.90 20.09
N MET A 669 -22.13 -30.04 20.63
CA MET A 669 -22.08 -31.31 19.92
C MET A 669 -22.35 -32.47 20.87
N ALA A 670 -23.15 -33.44 20.45
CA ALA A 670 -23.38 -34.74 21.13
C ALA A 670 -23.59 -35.84 20.09
N ALA A 671 -23.67 -37.10 20.53
CA ALA A 671 -23.97 -38.22 19.67
C ALA A 671 -25.46 -38.23 19.25
N TYR A 672 -25.82 -39.11 18.31
CA TYR A 672 -27.24 -39.34 17.98
C TYR A 672 -27.92 -40.08 19.12
N ASN A 673 -28.13 -39.35 20.22
CA ASN A 673 -28.81 -39.83 21.43
C ASN A 673 -29.68 -38.71 21.99
N LYS A 674 -30.96 -38.89 22.02
CA LYS A 674 -31.95 -37.87 22.46
C LYS A 674 -31.68 -37.36 23.86
N GLN A 675 -31.30 -38.25 24.80
CA GLN A 675 -31.07 -37.82 26.20
C GLN A 675 -29.83 -36.93 26.30
N ASP A 676 -28.76 -37.26 25.60
CA ASP A 676 -27.52 -36.44 25.56
C ASP A 676 -27.80 -35.00 25.06
N TRP A 677 -28.66 -34.87 24.04
CA TRP A 677 -29.05 -33.55 23.52
C TRP A 677 -29.96 -32.77 24.49
N ILE A 678 -30.85 -33.47 25.22
CA ILE A 678 -31.67 -32.87 26.27
C ILE A 678 -30.79 -32.43 27.45
N ASP A 679 -29.83 -33.25 27.87
CA ASP A 679 -28.95 -32.98 28.99
C ASP A 679 -28.02 -31.79 28.71
N ILE A 680 -27.43 -31.70 27.49
CA ILE A 680 -26.54 -30.60 27.13
C ILE A 680 -27.33 -29.28 27.03
N ILE A 681 -28.52 -29.30 26.41
CA ILE A 681 -29.34 -28.10 26.29
C ILE A 681 -29.87 -27.59 27.64
N HIS A 682 -30.21 -28.48 28.54
CA HIS A 682 -30.64 -28.12 29.90
C HIS A 682 -29.54 -27.41 30.70
N GLN A 683 -28.27 -27.74 30.46
CA GLN A 683 -27.16 -27.07 31.11
C GLN A 683 -26.88 -25.67 30.55
N VAL A 684 -27.29 -25.38 29.31
CA VAL A 684 -26.97 -24.11 28.63
C VAL A 684 -28.19 -23.19 28.40
N LYS A 685 -29.42 -23.69 28.49
CA LYS A 685 -30.65 -22.94 28.13
C LYS A 685 -30.87 -21.66 28.96
N ASP A 686 -30.34 -21.63 30.19
CA ASP A 686 -30.44 -20.49 31.10
C ASP A 686 -29.20 -19.59 31.08
N ALA A 687 -28.18 -19.93 30.26
CA ALA A 687 -27.03 -19.08 29.99
C ALA A 687 -27.40 -18.00 28.94
N PRO A 688 -26.85 -16.80 29.04
CA PRO A 688 -27.26 -15.69 28.19
C PRO A 688 -26.63 -15.77 26.80
N PHE A 689 -26.73 -16.92 26.13
CA PHE A 689 -26.42 -17.05 24.71
C PHE A 689 -27.54 -16.44 23.87
N ASP A 690 -27.22 -15.66 22.89
CA ASP A 690 -28.18 -15.07 21.94
C ASP A 690 -28.71 -16.12 20.93
N MET A 691 -27.87 -17.11 20.60
CA MET A 691 -28.16 -18.23 19.70
C MET A 691 -27.34 -19.46 20.08
N ILE A 692 -27.73 -20.63 19.61
CA ILE A 692 -26.97 -21.88 19.79
C ILE A 692 -26.73 -22.54 18.42
N GLU A 693 -25.45 -22.83 18.09
CA GLU A 693 -25.01 -23.56 16.91
C GLU A 693 -24.84 -25.06 17.25
N LEU A 694 -25.57 -25.94 16.57
CA LEU A 694 -25.40 -27.39 16.65
C LEU A 694 -24.35 -27.82 15.66
N ASN A 695 -23.21 -28.33 16.14
CA ASN A 695 -22.12 -28.76 15.27
C ASN A 695 -22.31 -30.23 14.86
N LEU A 696 -23.09 -30.46 13.82
CA LEU A 696 -23.37 -31.78 13.25
C LEU A 696 -22.39 -32.16 12.12
N SER A 697 -21.26 -31.50 12.03
CA SER A 697 -20.45 -31.53 10.80
C SER A 697 -18.93 -31.66 11.02
N CYS A 698 -18.47 -31.90 12.26
CA CYS A 698 -17.05 -32.07 12.58
C CYS A 698 -16.47 -33.24 11.76
N PRO A 699 -15.43 -33.03 10.90
CA PRO A 699 -14.93 -34.10 10.02
C PRO A 699 -13.96 -35.06 10.68
N HIS A 700 -13.57 -34.82 11.94
CA HIS A 700 -12.52 -35.58 12.64
C HIS A 700 -13.09 -36.55 13.67
N GLY A 701 -12.22 -37.40 14.19
CA GLY A 701 -12.17 -38.28 15.33
C GLY A 701 -13.35 -38.53 16.29
N MET A 702 -14.38 -37.67 16.26
CA MET A 702 -15.61 -37.87 17.03
C MET A 702 -16.61 -38.83 16.35
N ASN A 703 -16.36 -39.20 15.09
CA ASN A 703 -17.21 -40.15 14.36
C ASN A 703 -17.28 -41.53 15.04
N GLU A 704 -16.19 -41.94 15.67
CA GLU A 704 -16.12 -43.23 16.41
C GLU A 704 -17.10 -43.21 17.64
N LYS A 705 -17.41 -42.00 18.15
CA LYS A 705 -18.42 -41.80 19.21
C LYS A 705 -19.82 -41.50 18.65
N GLY A 706 -20.01 -41.59 17.33
CA GLY A 706 -21.28 -41.30 16.68
C GLY A 706 -21.66 -39.82 16.71
N MET A 707 -20.64 -38.95 16.72
CA MET A 707 -20.81 -37.45 16.78
C MET A 707 -20.41 -36.78 15.50
N GLY A 708 -20.70 -35.50 15.37
CA GLY A 708 -20.25 -34.66 14.26
C GLY A 708 -20.76 -35.14 12.90
N ARG A 709 -19.88 -35.46 11.95
CA ARG A 709 -20.24 -35.92 10.60
C ARG A 709 -21.20 -37.11 10.59
N ALA A 710 -21.06 -38.00 11.55
CA ALA A 710 -21.96 -39.17 11.67
C ALA A 710 -23.43 -38.78 11.90
N CYS A 711 -23.68 -37.58 12.46
CA CYS A 711 -25.03 -37.04 12.63
C CYS A 711 -25.48 -36.13 11.48
N GLY A 712 -24.54 -35.54 10.71
CA GLY A 712 -24.85 -34.43 9.80
C GLY A 712 -24.92 -34.79 8.33
N GLU A 713 -24.77 -36.06 7.95
CA GLU A 713 -24.89 -36.54 6.57
C GLU A 713 -26.24 -37.23 6.30
N ASP A 714 -27.08 -37.40 7.32
CA ASP A 714 -28.42 -37.96 7.21
C ASP A 714 -29.47 -36.88 7.54
N PRO A 715 -30.37 -36.54 6.58
CA PRO A 715 -31.40 -35.52 6.79
C PRO A 715 -32.37 -35.86 7.93
N ASP A 716 -32.71 -37.12 8.16
CA ASP A 716 -33.65 -37.51 9.21
C ASP A 716 -33.01 -37.35 10.59
N ILE A 717 -31.74 -37.74 10.75
CA ILE A 717 -30.95 -37.50 11.96
C ILE A 717 -30.82 -36.01 12.26
N VAL A 718 -30.56 -35.18 11.23
CA VAL A 718 -30.46 -33.70 11.37
C VAL A 718 -31.81 -33.14 11.86
N ARG A 719 -32.95 -33.60 11.30
CA ARG A 719 -34.26 -33.17 11.68
C ARG A 719 -34.56 -33.60 13.14
N ASP A 720 -34.31 -34.83 13.49
CA ASP A 720 -34.54 -35.38 14.81
C ASP A 720 -33.77 -34.62 15.90
N ILE A 721 -32.49 -34.47 15.76
CA ILE A 721 -31.61 -33.73 16.70
C ILE A 721 -32.13 -32.30 16.85
N THR A 722 -32.38 -31.64 15.73
CA THR A 722 -32.88 -30.26 15.74
C THR A 722 -34.18 -30.15 16.46
N SER A 723 -35.14 -31.06 16.23
CA SER A 723 -36.44 -31.09 16.91
C SER A 723 -36.31 -31.37 18.41
N TRP A 724 -35.42 -32.28 18.80
CA TRP A 724 -35.17 -32.54 20.23
C TRP A 724 -34.68 -31.28 20.95
N VAL A 725 -33.74 -30.55 20.36
CA VAL A 725 -33.18 -29.33 20.96
C VAL A 725 -34.19 -28.18 20.95
N THR A 726 -34.84 -27.91 19.82
CA THR A 726 -35.82 -26.80 19.71
C THR A 726 -37.04 -26.94 20.61
N SER A 727 -37.40 -28.18 20.95
CA SER A 727 -38.46 -28.44 21.94
C SER A 727 -38.07 -28.08 23.39
N GLN A 728 -36.79 -27.90 23.71
CA GLN A 728 -36.29 -27.64 25.05
C GLN A 728 -35.92 -26.20 25.35
N THR A 729 -35.82 -25.35 24.30
CA THR A 729 -35.36 -23.94 24.45
C THR A 729 -36.06 -23.01 23.48
N LYS A 730 -36.17 -21.74 23.86
CA LYS A 730 -36.62 -20.64 22.97
C LYS A 730 -35.46 -19.93 22.28
N ILE A 731 -34.21 -20.23 22.66
CA ILE A 731 -33.03 -19.66 22.06
C ILE A 731 -32.98 -20.08 20.57
N PRO A 732 -32.77 -19.18 19.60
CA PRO A 732 -32.66 -19.53 18.20
C PRO A 732 -31.57 -20.57 17.95
N ILE A 733 -31.91 -21.62 17.21
CA ILE A 733 -31.00 -22.72 16.87
C ILE A 733 -30.45 -22.54 15.46
N ILE A 734 -29.15 -22.72 15.33
CA ILE A 734 -28.38 -22.75 14.09
C ILE A 734 -27.87 -24.17 13.89
N VAL A 735 -27.95 -24.71 12.69
CA VAL A 735 -27.34 -26.02 12.36
C VAL A 735 -26.13 -25.82 11.46
N LYS A 736 -24.94 -26.24 11.89
CA LYS A 736 -23.73 -26.19 11.10
C LYS A 736 -23.63 -27.41 10.20
N ILE A 737 -23.65 -27.15 8.89
CA ILE A 737 -23.74 -28.17 7.85
C ILE A 737 -22.35 -28.58 7.36
N THR A 738 -22.21 -29.88 7.04
CA THR A 738 -21.00 -30.45 6.42
C THR A 738 -20.87 -30.04 4.95
N PRO A 739 -19.66 -29.73 4.46
CA PRO A 739 -19.43 -29.50 3.04
C PRO A 739 -19.49 -30.82 2.21
N ASN A 740 -19.41 -31.98 2.84
CA ASN A 740 -19.28 -33.26 2.15
C ASN A 740 -20.58 -33.76 1.50
N TYR A 741 -21.71 -33.41 2.09
CA TYR A 741 -23.00 -33.78 1.50
C TYR A 741 -23.27 -32.95 0.24
N GLY A 742 -23.56 -33.63 -0.86
CA GLY A 742 -23.71 -33.00 -2.19
C GLY A 742 -24.81 -31.94 -2.24
N GLN A 743 -25.93 -32.18 -1.57
CA GLN A 743 -27.17 -31.37 -1.59
C GLN A 743 -27.42 -30.69 -0.25
N ALA A 744 -26.65 -29.61 0.05
CA ALA A 744 -26.78 -28.91 1.33
C ALA A 744 -28.20 -28.37 1.61
N GLU A 745 -28.96 -28.11 0.57
CA GLU A 745 -30.36 -27.66 0.64
C GLU A 745 -31.27 -28.72 1.26
N ILE A 746 -31.00 -30.02 1.12
CA ILE A 746 -31.76 -31.09 1.75
C ILE A 746 -31.53 -31.09 3.27
N LEU A 747 -30.26 -30.96 3.68
CA LEU A 747 -29.91 -30.86 5.11
C LEU A 747 -30.43 -29.57 5.74
N ALA A 748 -30.37 -28.46 5.02
CA ALA A 748 -30.92 -27.17 5.49
C ALA A 748 -32.44 -27.25 5.63
N LYS A 749 -33.16 -27.92 4.72
CA LYS A 749 -34.58 -28.15 4.80
C LYS A 749 -34.94 -29.03 6.03
N ALA A 750 -34.19 -30.11 6.24
CA ALA A 750 -34.35 -30.96 7.40
C ALA A 750 -34.12 -30.20 8.72
N ALA A 751 -33.10 -29.34 8.78
CA ALA A 751 -32.86 -28.46 9.92
C ALA A 751 -34.03 -27.48 10.15
N HIS A 752 -34.57 -26.88 9.09
CA HIS A 752 -35.71 -25.97 9.15
C HIS A 752 -36.98 -26.69 9.64
N GLU A 753 -37.27 -27.87 9.09
CA GLU A 753 -38.38 -28.73 9.56
C GLU A 753 -38.23 -29.12 11.01
N GLY A 754 -37.00 -29.31 11.53
CA GLY A 754 -36.71 -29.50 12.95
C GLY A 754 -36.81 -28.23 13.81
N GLY A 755 -37.05 -27.06 13.22
CA GLY A 755 -37.29 -25.80 13.90
C GLY A 755 -36.06 -24.88 13.97
N ALA A 756 -34.96 -25.18 13.31
CA ALA A 756 -33.82 -24.26 13.20
C ALA A 756 -34.20 -22.96 12.51
N LYS A 757 -33.61 -21.85 12.98
CA LYS A 757 -33.81 -20.52 12.39
C LYS A 757 -32.70 -20.18 11.38
N ALA A 758 -31.55 -20.78 11.50
CA ALA A 758 -30.43 -20.54 10.57
C ALA A 758 -29.58 -21.79 10.35
N VAL A 759 -28.76 -21.74 9.31
CA VAL A 759 -27.68 -22.71 9.08
C VAL A 759 -26.33 -22.01 8.94
N THR A 760 -25.25 -22.68 9.38
CA THR A 760 -23.87 -22.28 9.06
C THR A 760 -23.34 -23.08 7.89
N LEU A 761 -22.95 -22.41 6.84
CA LEU A 761 -22.41 -22.97 5.59
C LEU A 761 -20.98 -22.48 5.38
N THR A 762 -19.94 -23.31 5.62
CA THR A 762 -19.92 -24.72 6.01
C THR A 762 -18.87 -24.97 7.11
N ASN A 763 -18.78 -26.21 7.59
CA ASN A 763 -17.61 -26.71 8.33
C ASN A 763 -16.43 -26.92 7.35
N THR A 764 -15.29 -27.39 7.85
CA THR A 764 -14.10 -27.73 7.05
C THR A 764 -14.31 -28.97 6.18
N MET A 765 -13.68 -29.02 5.00
CA MET A 765 -13.75 -30.13 4.08
C MET A 765 -12.69 -31.19 4.46
N PRO A 766 -13.01 -32.48 4.52
CA PRO A 766 -12.01 -33.52 4.70
C PRO A 766 -10.90 -33.41 3.65
N GLY A 767 -9.69 -33.52 4.11
CA GLY A 767 -8.51 -33.41 3.26
C GLY A 767 -7.29 -34.09 3.90
N LEU A 768 -6.27 -34.30 3.12
CA LEU A 768 -4.96 -34.74 3.56
C LEU A 768 -3.94 -33.69 3.10
N VAL A 769 -3.07 -33.26 4.01
CA VAL A 769 -1.93 -32.38 3.63
C VAL A 769 -0.88 -33.25 2.96
N ASP A 770 -0.36 -32.81 1.81
CA ASP A 770 0.63 -33.54 1.04
C ASP A 770 1.86 -33.92 1.89
N PRO A 771 2.30 -35.19 1.90
CA PRO A 771 3.56 -35.56 2.51
C PRO A 771 4.74 -35.01 1.69
N TYR A 772 5.93 -35.06 2.27
CA TYR A 772 7.16 -34.80 1.54
C TYR A 772 7.39 -35.92 0.46
N PRO A 773 8.24 -35.65 -0.56
CA PRO A 773 8.50 -36.60 -1.64
C PRO A 773 9.07 -37.98 -1.17
N ASP A 774 9.68 -38.02 0.01
CA ASP A 774 10.14 -39.24 0.67
C ASP A 774 9.04 -40.02 1.41
N GLY A 775 7.80 -39.51 1.41
CA GLY A 775 6.64 -40.07 2.10
C GLY A 775 6.55 -39.74 3.58
N GLU A 776 7.47 -38.92 4.11
CA GLU A 776 7.40 -38.44 5.49
C GLU A 776 6.24 -37.45 5.67
N SER A 777 5.64 -37.47 6.83
CA SER A 777 4.56 -36.53 7.17
C SER A 777 5.07 -35.11 7.24
N PHE A 778 4.36 -34.15 6.61
CA PHE A 778 4.66 -32.71 6.68
C PHE A 778 4.71 -32.21 8.14
N ASN A 779 3.76 -32.63 8.96
CA ASN A 779 3.75 -32.43 10.41
C ASN A 779 3.24 -33.71 11.06
N GLY A 780 4.13 -34.67 11.35
CA GLY A 780 3.77 -35.94 11.93
C GLY A 780 2.99 -35.77 13.23
N VAL A 781 1.85 -36.46 13.32
CA VAL A 781 0.94 -36.42 14.48
C VAL A 781 1.33 -37.53 15.47
N GLY A 782 1.44 -37.17 16.73
CA GLY A 782 1.84 -38.11 17.78
C GLY A 782 3.34 -38.44 17.77
N ILE A 783 3.74 -39.38 18.61
CA ILE A 783 5.13 -39.79 18.76
C ILE A 783 5.62 -40.55 17.50
N GLU A 784 4.72 -41.29 16.88
CA GLU A 784 4.99 -42.07 15.64
C GLU A 784 5.00 -41.18 14.40
N LYS A 785 4.75 -39.89 14.51
CA LYS A 785 4.71 -38.95 13.40
C LYS A 785 3.80 -39.39 12.25
N ASN A 786 2.63 -39.89 12.57
CA ASN A 786 1.67 -40.38 11.58
C ASN A 786 1.12 -39.25 10.69
N ILE A 787 0.83 -39.57 9.43
CA ILE A 787 0.03 -38.73 8.56
C ILE A 787 -1.43 -38.88 8.95
N ALA A 788 -2.10 -37.77 9.30
CA ALA A 788 -3.49 -37.82 9.68
C ALA A 788 -4.37 -36.99 8.70
N PRO A 789 -5.48 -37.59 8.21
CA PRO A 789 -6.48 -36.84 7.49
C PRO A 789 -7.12 -35.83 8.43
N GLY A 790 -7.44 -34.65 7.92
CA GLY A 790 -7.98 -33.54 8.69
C GLY A 790 -9.03 -32.76 7.91
N GLY A 791 -9.41 -31.61 8.43
CA GLY A 791 -10.28 -30.66 7.74
C GLY A 791 -9.49 -29.60 7.01
N SER A 792 -9.73 -29.42 5.72
CA SER A 792 -9.17 -28.34 4.90
C SER A 792 -10.06 -27.11 5.00
N THR A 793 -9.42 -25.93 5.19
CA THR A 793 -10.11 -24.64 5.36
C THR A 793 -9.34 -23.51 4.67
N GLY A 794 -9.91 -22.32 4.65
CA GLY A 794 -9.33 -21.17 3.98
C GLY A 794 -9.77 -21.02 2.51
N SER A 795 -8.94 -20.43 1.68
CA SER A 795 -9.27 -20.08 0.29
C SER A 795 -9.73 -21.27 -0.55
N ILE A 796 -9.18 -22.46 -0.28
CA ILE A 796 -9.55 -23.69 -0.99
C ILE A 796 -11.01 -24.08 -0.76
N LEU A 797 -11.57 -23.79 0.42
CA LEU A 797 -12.96 -24.12 0.76
C LEU A 797 -13.98 -23.17 0.14
N ARG A 798 -13.59 -21.92 -0.19
CA ARG A 798 -14.52 -20.85 -0.58
C ARG A 798 -15.45 -21.19 -1.73
N PRO A 799 -15.00 -21.72 -2.89
CA PRO A 799 -15.93 -22.03 -3.99
C PRO A 799 -16.99 -23.06 -3.62
N PHE A 800 -16.66 -24.02 -2.78
CA PHE A 800 -17.60 -25.04 -2.30
C PHE A 800 -18.63 -24.46 -1.33
N ALA A 801 -18.16 -23.72 -0.32
CA ALA A 801 -19.05 -23.07 0.65
C ALA A 801 -19.99 -22.05 -0.03
N MET A 802 -19.48 -21.27 -0.99
CA MET A 802 -20.28 -20.33 -1.76
C MET A 802 -21.36 -21.04 -2.58
N ARG A 803 -21.05 -22.16 -3.24
CA ARG A 803 -22.06 -22.97 -3.93
C ARG A 803 -23.17 -23.42 -3.00
N LYS A 804 -22.84 -23.91 -1.80
CA LYS A 804 -23.81 -24.34 -0.80
C LYS A 804 -24.71 -23.18 -0.32
N CYS A 805 -24.13 -21.98 -0.15
CA CYS A 805 -24.95 -20.79 0.18
C CYS A 805 -25.97 -20.49 -0.92
N VAL A 806 -25.56 -20.54 -2.19
CA VAL A 806 -26.50 -20.34 -3.32
C VAL A 806 -27.61 -21.36 -3.32
N ASP A 807 -27.27 -22.65 -3.15
CA ASP A 807 -28.27 -23.74 -3.21
C ASP A 807 -29.28 -23.61 -2.07
N VAL A 808 -28.81 -23.38 -0.82
CA VAL A 808 -29.71 -23.19 0.33
C VAL A 808 -30.55 -21.93 0.18
N ALA A 809 -29.96 -20.80 -0.18
CA ALA A 809 -30.71 -19.55 -0.37
C ALA A 809 -31.79 -19.62 -1.47
N LYS A 810 -31.62 -20.51 -2.46
CA LYS A 810 -32.60 -20.74 -3.53
C LYS A 810 -33.70 -21.71 -3.18
N PHE A 811 -33.34 -22.80 -2.52
CA PHE A 811 -34.23 -23.92 -2.31
C PHE A 811 -34.86 -23.96 -0.92
N VAL A 812 -34.31 -23.21 0.05
CA VAL A 812 -34.83 -23.10 1.43
C VAL A 812 -34.78 -21.63 1.88
N PRO A 813 -35.52 -20.71 1.21
CA PRO A 813 -35.43 -19.28 1.47
C PRO A 813 -35.91 -18.85 2.85
N GLU A 814 -36.58 -19.74 3.58
CA GLU A 814 -37.13 -19.51 4.93
C GLU A 814 -36.07 -19.59 6.03
N ILE A 815 -34.87 -20.12 5.72
CA ILE A 815 -33.80 -20.28 6.71
C ILE A 815 -32.70 -19.25 6.50
N ASP A 816 -32.24 -18.63 7.59
CA ASP A 816 -31.15 -17.68 7.53
C ASP A 816 -29.79 -18.37 7.36
N ILE A 817 -28.82 -17.68 6.76
CA ILE A 817 -27.50 -18.25 6.43
C ILE A 817 -26.39 -17.46 7.11
N PHE A 818 -25.60 -18.14 7.94
CA PHE A 818 -24.23 -17.75 8.31
C PHE A 818 -23.27 -18.35 7.30
N ALA A 819 -22.49 -17.53 6.59
CA ALA A 819 -21.46 -18.06 5.69
C ALA A 819 -20.13 -18.26 6.43
N SER A 820 -19.50 -19.40 6.21
CA SER A 820 -18.16 -19.75 6.72
C SER A 820 -17.37 -20.51 5.66
N GLY A 821 -16.18 -20.03 5.34
CA GLY A 821 -15.28 -20.68 4.38
C GLY A 821 -14.50 -19.73 3.49
N GLY A 822 -13.23 -19.48 3.78
CA GLY A 822 -12.31 -18.71 2.96
C GLY A 822 -12.64 -17.23 2.79
N ILE A 823 -13.28 -16.61 3.78
CA ILE A 823 -13.54 -15.17 3.81
C ILE A 823 -12.27 -14.48 4.36
N ILE A 824 -11.50 -13.89 3.48
CA ILE A 824 -10.22 -13.22 3.81
C ILE A 824 -10.17 -11.75 3.38
N SER A 825 -11.17 -11.26 2.66
CA SER A 825 -11.29 -9.87 2.21
C SER A 825 -12.74 -9.43 2.16
N GLY A 826 -12.98 -8.12 2.12
CA GLY A 826 -14.33 -7.57 1.96
C GLY A 826 -15.00 -7.96 0.64
N ASP A 827 -14.23 -8.19 -0.42
CA ASP A 827 -14.74 -8.72 -1.71
C ASP A 827 -15.35 -10.11 -1.55
N HIS A 828 -14.72 -10.97 -0.73
CA HIS A 828 -15.28 -12.27 -0.42
C HIS A 828 -16.56 -12.14 0.42
N GLY A 829 -16.55 -11.22 1.39
CA GLY A 829 -17.72 -10.93 2.21
C GLY A 829 -18.93 -10.47 1.40
N ILE A 830 -18.76 -9.45 0.54
CA ILE A 830 -19.85 -8.93 -0.29
C ILE A 830 -20.40 -9.98 -1.25
N ASN A 831 -19.55 -10.89 -1.75
CA ASN A 831 -20.00 -11.99 -2.61
C ASN A 831 -20.91 -12.96 -1.85
N TYR A 832 -20.54 -13.37 -0.62
CA TYR A 832 -21.41 -14.23 0.19
C TYR A 832 -22.75 -13.56 0.50
N LEU A 833 -22.76 -12.25 0.83
CA LEU A 833 -23.98 -11.47 1.05
C LEU A 833 -24.88 -11.45 -0.21
N HIS A 834 -24.30 -11.20 -1.38
CA HIS A 834 -25.02 -11.23 -2.66
C HIS A 834 -25.63 -12.60 -2.98
N TYR A 835 -25.07 -13.67 -2.43
CA TYR A 835 -25.55 -15.04 -2.64
C TYR A 835 -26.34 -15.60 -1.46
N GLY A 836 -26.83 -14.74 -0.57
CA GLY A 836 -27.87 -15.06 0.39
C GLY A 836 -27.44 -15.17 1.85
N ALA A 837 -26.15 -15.08 2.15
CA ALA A 837 -25.70 -15.02 3.53
C ALA A 837 -26.09 -13.68 4.19
N LYS A 838 -26.46 -13.70 5.46
CA LYS A 838 -26.76 -12.51 6.26
C LYS A 838 -25.64 -12.17 7.24
N ALA A 839 -24.83 -13.15 7.61
CA ALA A 839 -23.69 -12.98 8.52
C ALA A 839 -22.48 -13.83 8.06
N LEU A 840 -21.28 -13.43 8.46
CA LEU A 840 -20.01 -13.91 7.95
C LEU A 840 -19.12 -14.37 9.11
N GLN A 841 -18.83 -15.67 9.19
CA GLN A 841 -17.96 -16.28 10.19
C GLN A 841 -16.51 -16.34 9.69
N ILE A 842 -15.60 -15.66 10.38
CA ILE A 842 -14.19 -15.54 10.03
C ILE A 842 -13.34 -16.49 10.90
N CYS A 843 -12.41 -17.23 10.30
CA CYS A 843 -11.45 -18.07 11.01
C CYS A 843 -10.06 -17.97 10.42
N SER A 844 -9.79 -18.55 9.23
CA SER A 844 -8.46 -18.69 8.64
C SER A 844 -7.73 -17.36 8.44
N ALA A 845 -8.46 -16.28 8.18
CA ALA A 845 -7.87 -14.95 8.05
C ALA A 845 -7.22 -14.51 9.38
N VAL A 846 -7.89 -14.72 10.51
CA VAL A 846 -7.42 -14.37 11.86
C VAL A 846 -6.34 -15.35 12.36
N GLN A 847 -6.29 -16.56 11.84
CA GLN A 847 -5.17 -17.48 12.08
C GLN A 847 -3.90 -17.04 11.33
N ASN A 848 -4.05 -16.38 10.19
CA ASN A 848 -2.94 -15.93 9.35
C ASN A 848 -2.39 -14.57 9.77
N LEU A 849 -3.23 -13.70 10.32
CA LEU A 849 -2.89 -12.33 10.73
C LEU A 849 -3.71 -11.94 11.96
N ASP A 850 -3.30 -10.89 12.67
CA ASP A 850 -4.02 -10.39 13.83
C ASP A 850 -5.45 -9.94 13.50
N ALA A 851 -6.35 -10.14 14.47
CA ALA A 851 -7.78 -9.91 14.30
C ALA A 851 -8.13 -8.45 13.99
N ALA A 852 -7.35 -7.49 14.49
CA ALA A 852 -7.61 -6.05 14.30
C ALA A 852 -7.34 -5.63 12.85
N THR A 853 -6.19 -6.04 12.29
CA THR A 853 -5.86 -5.77 10.88
C THR A 853 -6.87 -6.43 9.94
N VAL A 854 -7.27 -7.68 10.23
CA VAL A 854 -8.27 -8.40 9.42
C VAL A 854 -9.63 -7.69 9.48
N PHE A 855 -10.09 -7.30 10.67
CA PHE A 855 -11.37 -6.60 10.84
C PHE A 855 -11.39 -5.25 10.12
N TYR A 856 -10.30 -4.47 10.27
CA TYR A 856 -10.16 -3.19 9.59
C TYR A 856 -10.30 -3.34 8.07
N ASP A 857 -9.58 -4.32 7.48
CA ASP A 857 -9.65 -4.59 6.04
C ASP A 857 -11.06 -5.01 5.61
N LEU A 858 -11.67 -5.96 6.30
CA LEU A 858 -13.01 -6.46 5.98
C LEU A 858 -14.05 -5.35 6.01
N LYS A 859 -14.06 -4.54 7.09
CA LYS A 859 -15.02 -3.45 7.28
C LYS A 859 -14.87 -2.38 6.21
N THR A 860 -13.66 -1.83 6.07
CA THR A 860 -13.42 -0.73 5.12
C THR A 860 -13.61 -1.16 3.67
N SER A 861 -13.23 -2.40 3.32
CA SER A 861 -13.44 -2.95 1.99
C SER A 861 -14.92 -3.17 1.68
N LEU A 862 -15.71 -3.69 2.64
CA LEU A 862 -17.15 -3.87 2.45
C LEU A 862 -17.84 -2.52 2.21
N GLN A 863 -17.58 -1.53 3.08
CA GLN A 863 -18.14 -0.19 2.97
C GLN A 863 -17.78 0.45 1.64
N ALA A 864 -16.50 0.40 1.24
CA ALA A 864 -16.03 0.98 -0.02
C ALA A 864 -16.66 0.32 -1.25
N ASN A 865 -16.80 -1.01 -1.27
CA ASN A 865 -17.44 -1.71 -2.37
C ASN A 865 -18.94 -1.40 -2.48
N MET A 866 -19.65 -1.33 -1.34
CA MET A 866 -21.08 -0.96 -1.33
C MET A 866 -21.27 0.47 -1.83
N TYR A 867 -20.46 1.42 -1.36
CA TYR A 867 -20.49 2.81 -1.81
C TYR A 867 -20.21 2.93 -3.30
N ALA A 868 -19.12 2.34 -3.78
CA ALA A 868 -18.73 2.41 -5.18
C ALA A 868 -19.77 1.74 -6.10
N ASN A 869 -20.36 0.63 -5.66
CA ASN A 869 -21.45 -0.02 -6.37
C ASN A 869 -22.74 0.80 -6.41
N ALA A 870 -22.98 1.70 -5.47
CA ALA A 870 -24.11 2.62 -5.47
C ALA A 870 -23.82 3.90 -6.27
N ASN A 871 -22.54 4.29 -6.41
CA ASN A 871 -22.13 5.51 -7.09
C ASN A 871 -22.21 5.38 -8.62
N GLN A 872 -23.17 6.09 -9.25
CA GLN A 872 -23.41 6.02 -10.69
C GLN A 872 -22.26 6.55 -11.54
N LYS A 873 -21.52 7.53 -11.02
CA LYS A 873 -20.38 8.11 -11.72
C LYS A 873 -19.21 7.14 -11.79
N LEU A 874 -18.87 6.48 -10.68
CA LEU A 874 -17.84 5.43 -10.69
C LEU A 874 -18.20 4.31 -11.66
N LYS A 875 -19.48 3.86 -11.67
CA LYS A 875 -19.96 2.85 -12.62
C LYS A 875 -19.81 3.29 -14.08
N LYS A 876 -20.23 4.53 -14.41
CA LYS A 876 -20.11 5.08 -15.78
C LYS A 876 -18.66 5.19 -16.23
N ASN A 877 -17.75 5.45 -15.30
CA ASN A 877 -16.31 5.50 -15.55
C ASN A 877 -15.64 4.13 -15.56
N GLY A 878 -16.39 3.04 -15.48
CA GLY A 878 -15.88 1.67 -15.62
C GLY A 878 -15.35 1.03 -14.34
N TRP A 879 -15.57 1.65 -13.17
CA TRP A 879 -15.20 1.05 -11.89
C TRP A 879 -16.07 -0.16 -11.55
N LYS A 880 -15.48 -1.18 -10.94
CA LYS A 880 -16.16 -2.38 -10.44
C LYS A 880 -15.91 -2.49 -8.93
N GLY A 881 -16.87 -2.02 -8.11
CA GLY A 881 -16.60 -1.76 -6.71
C GLY A 881 -15.49 -0.71 -6.61
N GLN A 882 -14.50 -0.94 -5.78
CA GLN A 882 -13.35 -0.05 -5.66
C GLN A 882 -12.20 -0.35 -6.66
N TYR A 883 -12.43 -1.21 -7.67
CA TYR A 883 -11.46 -1.48 -8.73
C TYR A 883 -11.54 -0.42 -9.81
N PRO A 884 -10.45 0.33 -10.07
CA PRO A 884 -10.42 1.29 -11.15
C PRO A 884 -10.42 0.60 -12.51
N PRO A 885 -10.84 1.27 -13.59
CA PRO A 885 -10.63 0.77 -14.94
C PRO A 885 -9.15 0.60 -15.24
N TYR A 886 -8.80 -0.37 -16.05
CA TYR A 886 -7.44 -0.87 -16.27
C TYR A 886 -6.41 0.17 -16.72
N GLN A 887 -6.84 1.29 -17.32
CA GLN A 887 -5.95 2.32 -17.87
C GLN A 887 -6.01 3.61 -17.05
N PHE A 888 -5.24 3.68 -15.97
CA PHE A 888 -5.08 4.88 -15.15
C PHE A 888 -4.70 6.13 -15.93
N GLU A 889 -3.76 6.00 -16.87
CA GLU A 889 -3.22 7.12 -17.64
C GLU A 889 -4.25 7.78 -18.56
N LYS A 890 -5.37 7.09 -18.85
CA LYS A 890 -6.46 7.59 -19.68
C LYS A 890 -7.69 8.05 -18.90
N LEU A 891 -7.67 7.91 -17.57
CA LEU A 891 -8.71 8.46 -16.72
C LEU A 891 -8.59 9.98 -16.72
N LYS A 892 -9.51 10.64 -17.36
CA LYS A 892 -9.70 12.09 -17.15
C LYS A 892 -10.07 12.28 -15.68
N THR A 893 -9.25 13.02 -14.96
CA THR A 893 -9.50 13.39 -13.57
C THR A 893 -10.93 13.90 -13.46
N THR A 894 -11.73 13.25 -12.64
CA THR A 894 -13.11 13.68 -12.44
C THR A 894 -13.08 14.87 -11.49
N THR A 895 -13.19 16.06 -12.04
CA THR A 895 -13.13 17.33 -11.30
C THR A 895 -14.36 17.61 -10.43
N ALA A 896 -15.44 16.86 -10.60
CA ALA A 896 -16.66 17.07 -9.85
C ALA A 896 -16.98 15.84 -9.00
N PHE A 897 -17.05 16.02 -7.70
CA PHE A 897 -17.55 15.04 -6.74
C PHE A 897 -19.06 14.85 -6.93
N GLU A 898 -19.50 13.60 -6.96
CA GLU A 898 -20.91 13.23 -6.85
C GLU A 898 -21.02 12.16 -5.77
N SER A 899 -21.77 12.47 -4.73
CA SER A 899 -22.13 11.55 -3.66
C SER A 899 -22.88 10.33 -4.20
N ALA A 900 -22.77 9.19 -3.53
CA ALA A 900 -23.63 8.05 -3.81
C ALA A 900 -25.09 8.42 -3.46
N GLN A 901 -26.03 8.23 -4.38
CA GLN A 901 -27.43 8.64 -4.18
C GLN A 901 -28.06 7.91 -2.97
N LYS A 902 -27.98 6.60 -2.94
CA LYS A 902 -28.41 5.75 -1.84
C LYS A 902 -27.57 4.49 -1.83
N VAL A 903 -26.84 4.27 -0.76
CA VAL A 903 -26.14 3.00 -0.53
C VAL A 903 -27.15 2.02 0.07
N PRO A 904 -27.35 0.84 -0.54
CA PRO A 904 -28.28 -0.14 0.01
C PRO A 904 -27.75 -0.70 1.34
N LYS A 905 -28.69 -1.06 2.23
CA LYS A 905 -28.35 -1.77 3.47
C LYS A 905 -27.98 -3.22 3.18
N ILE A 906 -27.33 -3.89 4.15
CA ILE A 906 -26.93 -5.30 4.01
C ILE A 906 -28.13 -6.17 3.63
N LEU A 907 -29.25 -6.04 4.32
CA LEU A 907 -30.47 -6.84 4.02
C LEU A 907 -31.04 -6.57 2.61
N GLU A 908 -30.82 -5.39 2.04
CA GLU A 908 -31.24 -5.07 0.66
C GLU A 908 -30.34 -5.75 -0.40
N ILE A 909 -29.09 -6.09 -0.05
CA ILE A 909 -28.18 -6.79 -0.94
C ILE A 909 -28.13 -8.30 -0.73
N VAL A 910 -28.67 -8.79 0.41
CA VAL A 910 -28.79 -10.23 0.67
C VAL A 910 -29.58 -10.90 -0.45
N GLY A 911 -28.99 -11.88 -1.10
CA GLY A 911 -29.61 -12.59 -2.22
C GLY A 911 -29.76 -11.79 -3.53
N ALA A 912 -29.30 -10.55 -3.61
CA ALA A 912 -29.52 -9.67 -4.77
C ALA A 912 -29.00 -10.22 -6.11
N LYS A 913 -28.08 -11.18 -6.07
CA LYS A 913 -27.52 -11.82 -7.27
C LYS A 913 -27.98 -13.26 -7.48
N LEU A 914 -28.85 -13.80 -6.60
CA LEU A 914 -29.33 -15.19 -6.73
C LEU A 914 -30.00 -15.45 -8.09
N ALA A 915 -30.76 -14.49 -8.62
CA ALA A 915 -31.41 -14.61 -9.89
C ALA A 915 -30.45 -14.79 -11.09
N LYS A 916 -29.18 -14.37 -10.93
CA LYS A 916 -28.14 -14.54 -11.94
C LYS A 916 -27.53 -15.94 -11.96
N VAL A 917 -27.75 -16.73 -10.94
CA VAL A 917 -27.30 -18.13 -10.89
C VAL A 917 -28.39 -18.99 -11.59
N SER A 918 -28.06 -19.55 -12.73
CA SER A 918 -29.00 -20.40 -13.49
C SER A 918 -28.38 -21.79 -13.67
N PRO A 919 -29.23 -22.85 -13.71
CA PRO A 919 -28.76 -24.18 -14.10
C PRO A 919 -28.28 -24.12 -15.55
N ILE A 920 -27.32 -25.02 -15.88
CA ILE A 920 -26.69 -25.04 -17.19
C ILE A 920 -27.71 -25.30 -18.35
N GLU A 921 -28.79 -25.99 -18.03
CA GLU A 921 -29.87 -26.29 -18.99
C GLU A 921 -30.63 -25.04 -19.42
N LYS A 922 -30.65 -24.00 -18.58
CA LYS A 922 -31.30 -22.69 -18.84
C LYS A 922 -30.33 -21.67 -19.48
N MET A 923 -29.04 -21.99 -19.59
CA MET A 923 -28.08 -21.10 -20.22
C MET A 923 -28.16 -21.20 -21.74
N SER A 924 -27.95 -20.08 -22.43
CA SER A 924 -27.82 -20.09 -23.89
C SER A 924 -26.63 -20.96 -24.29
N LYS A 925 -26.86 -21.87 -25.23
CA LYS A 925 -25.84 -22.72 -25.85
C LYS A 925 -25.21 -22.06 -27.09
N GLN A 926 -25.60 -20.82 -27.41
CA GLN A 926 -25.00 -20.08 -28.51
C GLN A 926 -23.62 -19.56 -28.09
N ILE A 927 -22.65 -19.74 -28.94
CA ILE A 927 -21.29 -19.20 -28.74
C ILE A 927 -21.25 -17.77 -29.25
N ILE A 928 -21.58 -16.84 -28.35
CA ILE A 928 -21.78 -15.42 -28.67
C ILE A 928 -20.61 -14.54 -28.30
N GLN A 929 -19.54 -15.09 -27.69
CA GLN A 929 -18.39 -14.34 -27.24
C GLN A 929 -17.07 -14.99 -27.69
N VAL A 930 -16.08 -14.16 -27.96
CA VAL A 930 -14.71 -14.56 -28.27
C VAL A 930 -13.72 -13.72 -27.44
N PRO A 931 -12.50 -14.21 -27.18
CA PRO A 931 -11.49 -13.41 -26.50
C PRO A 931 -10.93 -12.33 -27.42
N GLU A 932 -10.69 -11.15 -26.87
CA GLU A 932 -9.94 -10.05 -27.50
C GLU A 932 -8.71 -9.78 -26.67
N ILE A 933 -7.54 -9.75 -27.31
CA ILE A 933 -6.25 -9.53 -26.64
C ILE A 933 -5.87 -8.05 -26.76
N SER A 934 -5.69 -7.39 -25.61
CA SER A 934 -5.20 -6.02 -25.59
C SER A 934 -3.72 -5.98 -25.96
N LYS A 935 -3.38 -5.31 -27.05
CA LYS A 935 -2.00 -5.13 -27.48
C LYS A 935 -1.16 -4.33 -26.46
N ASP A 936 -1.79 -3.36 -25.82
CA ASP A 936 -1.13 -2.47 -24.86
C ASP A 936 -0.80 -3.17 -23.53
N SER A 937 -1.57 -4.22 -23.18
CA SER A 937 -1.41 -4.96 -21.90
C SER A 937 -0.75 -6.32 -22.09
N CYS A 938 -0.56 -6.77 -23.33
CA CYS A 938 0.01 -8.08 -23.63
C CYS A 938 1.52 -8.08 -23.37
N LEU A 939 1.99 -9.07 -22.60
CA LEU A 939 3.43 -9.29 -22.36
C LEU A 939 4.09 -10.17 -23.43
N GLU A 940 3.34 -10.55 -24.47
CA GLU A 940 3.83 -11.37 -25.59
C GLU A 940 4.44 -12.72 -25.15
N CYS A 941 4.03 -13.24 -24.01
CA CYS A 941 4.58 -14.46 -23.40
C CYS A 941 4.09 -15.77 -24.03
N GLY A 942 3.11 -15.71 -24.94
CA GLY A 942 2.56 -16.87 -25.66
C GLY A 942 1.77 -17.89 -24.81
N ARG A 943 1.57 -17.68 -23.48
CA ARG A 943 0.88 -18.65 -22.63
C ARG A 943 -0.55 -18.95 -23.09
N CYS A 944 -1.28 -17.96 -23.56
CA CYS A 944 -2.62 -18.12 -24.10
C CYS A 944 -2.63 -18.99 -25.37
N TYR A 945 -1.60 -18.85 -26.22
CA TYR A 945 -1.40 -19.72 -27.38
C TYR A 945 -1.14 -21.16 -26.95
N VAL A 946 -0.19 -21.39 -26.06
CA VAL A 946 0.13 -22.75 -25.55
C VAL A 946 -1.11 -23.40 -24.92
N ALA A 947 -1.82 -22.65 -24.05
CA ALA A 947 -3.04 -23.18 -23.41
C ALA A 947 -4.14 -23.53 -24.43
N CYS A 948 -4.31 -22.70 -25.47
CA CYS A 948 -5.27 -22.96 -26.52
C CYS A 948 -4.85 -24.13 -27.41
N SER A 949 -3.54 -24.21 -27.71
CA SER A 949 -2.97 -25.26 -28.56
C SER A 949 -3.07 -26.64 -27.91
N ASP A 950 -2.69 -26.73 -26.61
CA ASP A 950 -2.54 -28.01 -25.94
C ASP A 950 -3.80 -28.46 -25.20
N SER A 951 -4.63 -27.53 -24.76
CA SER A 951 -5.80 -27.82 -23.92
C SER A 951 -7.08 -27.13 -24.38
N GLY A 952 -7.05 -26.38 -25.47
CA GLY A 952 -8.19 -25.65 -26.05
C GLY A 952 -8.56 -26.14 -27.45
N TYR A 953 -8.93 -25.19 -28.30
CA TYR A 953 -9.47 -25.46 -29.63
C TYR A 953 -8.59 -24.95 -30.79
N GLN A 954 -7.33 -24.66 -30.49
CA GLN A 954 -6.26 -24.28 -31.44
C GLN A 954 -6.60 -23.01 -32.25
N ALA A 955 -7.41 -22.13 -31.67
CA ALA A 955 -7.94 -20.92 -32.28
C ALA A 955 -7.08 -19.66 -32.01
N ILE A 956 -5.80 -19.83 -31.65
CA ILE A 956 -4.86 -18.73 -31.47
C ILE A 956 -3.63 -18.96 -32.32
N GLN A 957 -3.29 -17.95 -33.15
CA GLN A 957 -2.04 -17.91 -33.86
C GLN A 957 -1.02 -17.08 -33.05
N PHE A 958 0.21 -17.53 -33.03
CA PHE A 958 1.33 -16.85 -32.40
C PHE A 958 2.56 -17.04 -33.31
N ASP A 959 2.96 -16.00 -34.02
CA ASP A 959 4.15 -16.03 -34.86
C ASP A 959 5.32 -15.30 -34.18
N GLY A 960 6.55 -15.70 -34.48
CA GLY A 960 7.76 -15.16 -33.87
C GLY A 960 8.12 -13.74 -34.33
N TYR A 961 7.40 -13.17 -35.30
CA TYR A 961 7.68 -11.83 -35.84
C TYR A 961 6.75 -10.75 -35.29
N ASN A 962 5.46 -11.11 -35.08
CA ASN A 962 4.48 -10.27 -34.41
C ASN A 962 4.07 -10.95 -33.13
N ASN A 963 4.82 -10.81 -32.09
CA ASN A 963 4.71 -11.55 -30.84
C ASN A 963 3.36 -11.41 -30.08
N VAL A 964 2.43 -10.62 -30.58
CA VAL A 964 1.06 -10.52 -30.01
C VAL A 964 0.21 -11.66 -30.57
N PRO A 965 -0.30 -12.57 -29.70
CA PRO A 965 -1.17 -13.64 -30.14
C PRO A 965 -2.44 -13.12 -30.81
N ARG A 966 -2.86 -13.76 -31.92
CA ARG A 966 -4.06 -13.41 -32.69
C ARG A 966 -5.11 -14.50 -32.55
N ILE A 967 -6.35 -14.08 -32.30
CA ILE A 967 -7.49 -14.98 -32.25
C ILE A 967 -8.01 -15.27 -33.68
N ILE A 968 -8.23 -16.55 -33.99
CA ILE A 968 -8.96 -17.00 -35.17
C ILE A 968 -10.42 -17.15 -34.74
N GLU A 969 -11.25 -16.17 -35.08
CA GLU A 969 -12.62 -16.10 -34.57
C GLU A 969 -13.47 -17.28 -35.06
N GLU A 970 -13.24 -17.74 -36.27
CA GLU A 970 -13.96 -18.87 -36.90
C GLU A 970 -13.76 -20.16 -36.09
N ASP A 971 -12.54 -20.42 -35.61
CA ASP A 971 -12.17 -21.65 -34.89
C ASP A 971 -12.43 -21.54 -33.38
N CYS A 972 -12.60 -20.32 -32.89
CA CYS A 972 -12.73 -20.07 -31.45
C CYS A 972 -14.11 -20.47 -30.94
N THR A 973 -14.18 -21.39 -30.00
CA THR A 973 -15.41 -21.83 -29.32
C THR A 973 -15.78 -20.95 -28.11
N GLY A 974 -15.04 -19.89 -27.81
CA GLY A 974 -15.31 -19.02 -26.64
C GLY A 974 -15.08 -19.68 -25.29
N CYS A 975 -14.27 -20.75 -25.21
CA CYS A 975 -14.04 -21.51 -23.97
C CYS A 975 -13.30 -20.74 -22.86
N ALA A 976 -12.68 -19.61 -23.18
CA ALA A 976 -11.97 -18.71 -22.25
C ALA A 976 -10.72 -19.32 -21.55
N ILE A 977 -10.18 -20.46 -22.00
CA ILE A 977 -8.93 -21.04 -21.42
C ILE A 977 -7.75 -20.06 -21.54
N CYS A 978 -7.70 -19.29 -22.63
CA CYS A 978 -6.69 -18.25 -22.84
C CYS A 978 -6.80 -17.12 -21.81
N VAL A 979 -8.01 -16.77 -21.39
CA VAL A 979 -8.25 -15.77 -20.32
C VAL A 979 -7.74 -16.33 -18.98
N ALA A 980 -8.08 -17.58 -18.66
CA ALA A 980 -7.69 -18.23 -17.41
C ALA A 980 -6.18 -18.46 -17.31
N SER A 981 -5.49 -18.69 -18.43
CA SER A 981 -4.04 -18.92 -18.46
C SER A 981 -3.21 -17.64 -18.57
N CYS A 982 -3.83 -16.48 -18.88
CA CYS A 982 -3.12 -15.21 -19.01
C CYS A 982 -2.58 -14.73 -17.65
N PRO A 983 -1.26 -14.45 -17.53
CA PRO A 983 -0.68 -13.95 -16.29
C PRO A 983 -1.04 -12.48 -16.01
N VAL A 984 -1.58 -11.78 -17.02
CA VAL A 984 -1.96 -10.37 -16.92
C VAL A 984 -3.47 -10.24 -16.81
N GLU A 985 -3.93 -9.75 -15.66
CA GLU A 985 -5.36 -9.56 -15.41
C GLU A 985 -5.96 -8.57 -16.42
N ASN A 986 -7.08 -8.93 -17.01
CA ASN A 986 -7.81 -8.15 -18.04
C ASN A 986 -7.06 -7.87 -19.35
N ALA A 987 -5.89 -8.44 -19.60
CA ALA A 987 -5.24 -8.33 -20.91
C ALA A 987 -5.99 -9.09 -22.01
N ILE A 988 -6.80 -10.08 -21.63
CA ILE A 988 -7.71 -10.78 -22.54
C ILE A 988 -9.13 -10.61 -22.00
N LYS A 989 -10.03 -10.11 -22.84
CA LYS A 989 -11.44 -9.89 -22.50
C LYS A 989 -12.34 -10.70 -23.40
N MET A 990 -13.44 -11.24 -22.87
CA MET A 990 -14.48 -11.83 -23.70
C MET A 990 -15.35 -10.71 -24.27
N VAL A 991 -15.42 -10.61 -25.60
CA VAL A 991 -16.21 -9.62 -26.35
C VAL A 991 -17.25 -10.30 -27.21
N PRO A 992 -18.32 -9.60 -27.61
CA PRO A 992 -19.31 -10.16 -28.56
C PRO A 992 -18.64 -10.63 -29.84
N ARG A 993 -19.09 -11.76 -30.32
CA ARG A 993 -18.65 -12.36 -31.55
C ARG A 993 -19.15 -11.56 -32.74
N LYS A 994 -18.35 -11.38 -33.79
CA LYS A 994 -18.71 -10.66 -35.02
C LYS A 994 -19.32 -11.60 -36.06
N LEU A 995 -18.80 -12.84 -36.14
CA LEU A 995 -19.21 -13.86 -37.04
C LEU A 995 -20.02 -14.95 -36.31
N PRO A 996 -21.15 -15.46 -36.91
CA PRO A 996 -21.86 -16.58 -36.31
C PRO A 996 -20.96 -17.82 -36.18
N TYR A 997 -21.02 -18.51 -35.04
CA TYR A 997 -20.28 -19.74 -34.85
C TYR A 997 -20.99 -20.90 -35.52
N THR A 998 -20.26 -21.62 -36.36
CA THR A 998 -20.73 -22.87 -36.98
C THR A 998 -19.85 -24.02 -36.47
N ALA A 999 -20.44 -25.00 -35.79
CA ALA A 999 -19.69 -26.10 -35.21
C ALA A 999 -19.06 -26.98 -36.32
N SER A 1000 -17.73 -27.02 -36.35
CA SER A 1000 -17.01 -27.98 -37.18
C SER A 1000 -17.10 -29.37 -36.55
N ARG A 1001 -17.71 -30.32 -37.24
CA ARG A 1001 -17.82 -31.70 -36.75
C ARG A 1001 -16.58 -32.55 -37.05
N GLY A 1002 -15.59 -31.97 -37.71
CA GLY A 1002 -14.43 -32.69 -38.22
C GLY A 1002 -14.78 -33.76 -39.27
N ILE A 1003 -13.79 -34.21 -39.99
CA ILE A 1003 -13.91 -35.38 -40.88
C ILE A 1003 -13.26 -36.55 -40.10
N PRO A 1004 -13.95 -37.67 -39.81
CA PRO A 1004 -13.35 -38.82 -39.16
C PRO A 1004 -12.14 -39.27 -40.00
N PRO A 1005 -11.00 -39.59 -39.35
CA PRO A 1005 -9.87 -40.12 -40.11
C PRO A 1005 -10.31 -41.40 -40.83
N SER A 1006 -10.28 -41.37 -42.16
CA SER A 1006 -10.48 -42.53 -42.96
C SER A 1006 -9.17 -43.33 -43.03
N SER A 1007 -9.24 -44.63 -43.19
CA SER A 1007 -8.05 -45.48 -43.40
C SER A 1007 -7.19 -45.04 -44.59
N ASP A 1008 -7.74 -44.17 -45.46
CA ASP A 1008 -7.12 -43.70 -46.69
C ASP A 1008 -6.57 -42.27 -46.59
N CYS A 1009 -6.63 -41.66 -45.40
CA CYS A 1009 -6.05 -40.35 -45.17
C CYS A 1009 -4.58 -40.49 -44.80
N PRO A 1010 -3.62 -40.04 -45.60
CA PRO A 1010 -2.22 -40.13 -45.22
C PRO A 1010 -1.95 -39.27 -44.01
N PRO A 1011 -1.07 -39.71 -43.09
CA PRO A 1011 -0.72 -38.96 -41.88
C PRO A 1011 -0.08 -37.59 -42.12
N GLU A 1012 0.14 -37.22 -43.35
CA GLU A 1012 0.82 -35.98 -43.76
C GLU A 1012 -0.02 -34.72 -43.55
N ASN A 1013 -1.36 -34.87 -43.33
CA ASN A 1013 -2.24 -33.76 -43.04
C ASN A 1013 -2.55 -33.50 -41.56
N LEU A 1014 -1.94 -34.26 -40.70
CA LEU A 1014 -1.85 -33.84 -39.29
C LEU A 1014 -0.86 -32.67 -39.25
N ILE A 1015 -1.32 -31.52 -38.90
CA ILE A 1015 -0.44 -30.35 -38.57
C ILE A 1015 0.54 -30.83 -37.51
N THR A 1016 1.74 -31.26 -37.95
CA THR A 1016 2.84 -31.53 -37.05
C THR A 1016 3.23 -30.18 -36.44
N ILE A 1017 2.78 -29.95 -35.23
CA ILE A 1017 3.30 -28.84 -34.40
C ILE A 1017 4.81 -29.07 -34.35
N PRO A 1018 5.63 -28.16 -34.84
CA PRO A 1018 7.07 -28.33 -34.78
C PRO A 1018 7.49 -28.51 -33.32
N PRO A 1019 8.39 -29.45 -33.01
CA PRO A 1019 8.81 -29.68 -31.65
C PRO A 1019 9.37 -28.39 -31.08
N TYR A 1020 8.96 -28.06 -29.86
CA TYR A 1020 9.46 -26.89 -29.14
C TYR A 1020 10.99 -26.89 -29.16
N LYS A 1021 11.60 -25.89 -29.79
CA LYS A 1021 13.01 -25.61 -29.57
C LYS A 1021 13.10 -24.80 -28.28
N PHE A 1022 13.53 -25.48 -27.22
CA PHE A 1022 13.89 -24.84 -25.96
C PHE A 1022 15.12 -23.94 -26.14
#